data_89e4f87cf9754a98d584f96f85273662
#
_entry.id   89e4f87cf9754a98d584f96f85273662
#
_cell.length_a   1.000
_cell.length_b   1.000
_cell.length_c   1.000
_cell.angle_alpha   90.00
_cell.angle_beta   90.00
_cell.angle_gamma   90.00
#
_symmetry.space_group_name_H-M   'P 1'
#
loop_
_entity.id
_entity.type
_entity.pdbx_description
1 polymer ?
#
loop_
_entity_poly.entity_id
_entity_poly.type
_entity_poly.pdbx_seq_one_letter_code
_entity_poly.pdbx_strand_id
1 'polypeptide(L)'
;MIPQMQSKAKKTMPVDRKRMLQILNAGLATGSYRFTRQAALAWMTTYPGDLEINLLYAHALVKEMRFSHAVPVIQKILRADPEYLDAAVLGEEVFAHSDPAFLPIVSGTIKALGGTPIHGEKVPEWGLSLNRIRQLIQRRQNEEARQQLMEIINITEQVELACYYHLLLTKRLGDRDTLITLARLYHSRWPENIQITLLLAGALLEGGETDEAVQLLHYCAANDPSAQVITRLWGDKHSFKPLYPVNMQIDFDLPIPAEVSGKLGLNQLGAGGETVPGVSPTSLTATEVTSFDGYRVLPTKDEFYPEHPKVNQEPASSKKQFIAEVEATLKKVALDISQPSLSRTDERFPAYVILTMKSGLEKQYGKQSARLVIEELKNLAKTVEKNAGWTSIVFLPDDLQSCGKYNITPVDRLDPWKIKLSLVDLDKALVRSGERIGAVLIVGGDEVVPFHRLPNPTDDSDESVPSDSPYGALDTNYFVTDWPVGRLPGEYGADMGLLMEQMRNLMGYHGSPATSTSLIDSILNLLFFWNKGLADRHFNLGYTASVWRRSSLVAFRPIGEGKYLYLSPNGKNASFDVRKLADAQVGYFNVHGVEDAGEWYGQKDPTENDSGPDFPVALRPMDIQRITRTPRIVFCEACYGGHILEKAEDESIALTMLGKGVLAMVGSTTISYGSVTTPLIGADLIGYLVLKNLRDGLSIGASMLKAKAEFVREMNRRQGY
;
A
#
# COMPACT_ATOMS: atom_id res chain seq x y z
N MET A 1 61.14 14.95 35.93
CA MET A 1 59.70 15.22 35.81
C MET A 1 59.31 15.08 34.38
N ILE A 2 58.74 13.94 34.01
CA ILE A 2 58.19 13.67 32.67
C ILE A 2 56.71 14.05 32.73
N PRO A 3 56.20 14.92 31.85
CA PRO A 3 54.76 15.24 31.84
C PRO A 3 53.97 14.00 31.40
N GLN A 4 53.10 13.55 32.26
CA GLN A 4 52.03 12.57 31.85
C GLN A 4 51.18 13.23 30.79
N MET A 5 51.29 12.75 29.54
CA MET A 5 50.31 12.98 28.51
C MET A 5 49.01 12.31 28.94
N GLN A 6 48.06 13.08 29.45
CA GLN A 6 46.68 12.65 29.56
C GLN A 6 46.15 12.36 28.15
N SER A 7 45.92 11.08 27.83
CA SER A 7 45.22 10.68 26.64
C SER A 7 43.81 11.27 26.73
N LYS A 8 43.48 12.24 25.89
CA LYS A 8 42.10 12.69 25.71
C LYS A 8 41.31 11.46 25.25
N ALA A 9 40.40 10.97 26.08
CA ALA A 9 39.47 9.92 25.71
C ALA A 9 38.76 10.34 24.40
N LYS A 10 38.91 9.54 23.35
CA LYS A 10 38.16 9.71 22.11
C LYS A 10 36.66 9.68 22.44
N LYS A 11 35.94 10.68 22.06
CA LYS A 11 34.49 10.77 22.28
C LYS A 11 33.84 9.87 21.24
N THR A 12 33.52 8.62 21.61
CA THR A 12 32.72 7.69 20.80
C THR A 12 31.25 8.11 20.84
N MET A 13 30.53 7.81 19.78
CA MET A 13 29.11 8.15 19.64
C MET A 13 28.30 6.86 19.41
N PRO A 14 27.27 6.60 20.21
CA PRO A 14 26.39 5.49 19.93
C PRO A 14 25.61 5.72 18.63
N VAL A 15 25.71 4.77 17.72
CA VAL A 15 25.00 4.78 16.42
C VAL A 15 24.15 3.52 16.36
N ASP A 16 22.83 3.68 16.22
CA ASP A 16 21.91 2.58 16.00
C ASP A 16 21.94 2.06 14.56
N ARG A 17 21.28 0.91 14.32
CA ARG A 17 21.26 0.27 13.00
C ARG A 17 20.72 1.20 11.91
N LYS A 18 19.65 1.90 12.18
CA LYS A 18 19.00 2.80 11.24
C LYS A 18 19.93 3.94 10.81
N ARG A 19 20.58 4.56 11.79
CA ARG A 19 21.57 5.60 11.55
C ARG A 19 22.76 5.07 10.77
N MET A 20 23.20 3.84 11.08
CA MET A 20 24.28 3.19 10.33
C MET A 20 23.91 2.99 8.87
N LEU A 21 22.72 2.49 8.58
CA LEU A 21 22.23 2.34 7.20
C LEU A 21 22.19 3.69 6.45
N GLN A 22 21.76 4.77 7.12
CA GLN A 22 21.79 6.11 6.54
C GLN A 22 23.21 6.56 6.21
N ILE A 23 24.15 6.35 7.12
CA ILE A 23 25.57 6.69 6.94
C ILE A 23 26.17 5.93 5.76
N LEU A 24 25.92 4.62 5.68
CA LEU A 24 26.44 3.76 4.61
C LEU A 24 25.84 4.14 3.24
N ASN A 25 24.52 4.34 3.17
CA ASN A 25 23.87 4.77 1.94
C ASN A 25 24.32 6.17 1.49
N ALA A 26 24.50 7.11 2.42
CA ALA A 26 25.06 8.43 2.11
C ALA A 26 26.50 8.32 1.60
N GLY A 27 27.31 7.45 2.19
CA GLY A 27 28.67 7.19 1.75
C GLY A 27 28.76 6.59 0.34
N LEU A 28 27.87 5.65 0.00
CA LEU A 28 27.76 5.12 -1.37
C LEU A 28 27.32 6.21 -2.36
N ALA A 29 26.31 6.99 -1.98
CA ALA A 29 25.75 8.04 -2.85
C ALA A 29 26.71 9.22 -3.10
N THR A 30 27.67 9.47 -2.20
CA THR A 30 28.68 10.52 -2.34
C THR A 30 30.01 10.04 -2.91
N GLY A 31 30.13 8.74 -3.26
CA GLY A 31 31.39 8.17 -3.73
C GLY A 31 32.42 7.92 -2.65
N SER A 32 32.06 8.06 -1.37
CA SER A 32 32.96 7.86 -0.22
C SER A 32 33.12 6.36 0.12
N TYR A 33 33.44 5.53 -0.88
CA TYR A 33 33.40 4.06 -0.78
C TYR A 33 34.32 3.50 0.29
N ARG A 34 35.53 4.04 0.43
CA ARG A 34 36.50 3.64 1.47
C ARG A 34 35.91 3.85 2.87
N PHE A 35 35.29 5.00 3.10
CA PHE A 35 34.60 5.30 4.36
C PHE A 35 33.46 4.35 4.60
N THR A 36 32.58 4.15 3.60
CA THR A 36 31.45 3.21 3.67
C THR A 36 31.90 1.81 4.07
N ARG A 37 32.97 1.33 3.44
CA ARG A 37 33.56 0.03 3.74
C ARG A 37 34.08 -0.06 5.19
N GLN A 38 34.78 0.97 5.68
CA GLN A 38 35.27 1.00 7.05
C GLN A 38 34.13 1.08 8.07
N ALA A 39 33.10 1.88 7.81
CA ALA A 39 31.94 2.02 8.65
C ALA A 39 31.12 0.72 8.72
N ALA A 40 30.93 0.04 7.60
CA ALA A 40 30.28 -1.27 7.56
C ALA A 40 31.07 -2.34 8.34
N LEU A 41 32.40 -2.36 8.21
CA LEU A 41 33.27 -3.27 8.99
C LEU A 41 33.17 -2.99 10.49
N ALA A 42 33.13 -1.72 10.92
CA ALA A 42 32.94 -1.37 12.34
C ALA A 42 31.62 -1.95 12.89
N TRP A 43 30.55 -1.87 12.11
CA TRP A 43 29.26 -2.50 12.48
C TRP A 43 29.34 -4.02 12.53
N MET A 44 29.88 -4.64 11.48
CA MET A 44 29.98 -6.09 11.35
C MET A 44 30.89 -6.75 12.39
N THR A 45 31.74 -5.96 13.08
CA THR A 45 32.51 -6.47 14.23
C THR A 45 31.58 -6.89 15.38
N THR A 46 30.47 -6.20 15.57
CA THR A 46 29.47 -6.52 16.61
C THR A 46 28.31 -7.37 16.06
N TYR A 47 27.87 -7.07 14.84
CA TYR A 47 26.72 -7.74 14.18
C TYR A 47 27.13 -8.33 12.82
N PRO A 48 27.94 -9.41 12.79
CA PRO A 48 28.49 -9.97 11.55
C PRO A 48 27.41 -10.59 10.64
N GLY A 49 26.23 -10.91 11.19
CA GLY A 49 25.09 -11.50 10.48
C GLY A 49 24.12 -10.48 9.88
N ASP A 50 24.33 -9.17 10.04
CA ASP A 50 23.44 -8.16 9.45
C ASP A 50 23.54 -8.17 7.91
N LEU A 51 22.60 -8.85 7.25
CA LEU A 51 22.65 -9.14 5.81
C LEU A 51 22.62 -7.87 4.95
N GLU A 52 21.85 -6.85 5.36
CA GLU A 52 21.74 -5.60 4.62
C GLU A 52 23.03 -4.79 4.70
N ILE A 53 23.68 -4.74 5.88
CA ILE A 53 24.97 -4.04 6.02
C ILE A 53 26.09 -4.81 5.31
N ASN A 54 26.06 -6.16 5.32
CA ASN A 54 26.97 -6.96 4.50
C ASN A 54 26.79 -6.64 3.00
N LEU A 55 25.55 -6.43 2.53
CA LEU A 55 25.28 -6.06 1.14
C LEU A 55 25.85 -4.66 0.81
N LEU A 56 25.65 -3.67 1.67
CA LEU A 56 26.21 -2.32 1.48
C LEU A 56 27.75 -2.34 1.52
N TYR A 57 28.34 -3.20 2.35
CA TYR A 57 29.79 -3.46 2.33
C TYR A 57 30.25 -4.03 0.99
N ALA A 58 29.53 -5.02 0.45
CA ALA A 58 29.82 -5.59 -0.87
C ALA A 58 29.68 -4.54 -1.99
N HIS A 59 28.64 -3.69 -1.94
CA HIS A 59 28.51 -2.56 -2.87
C HIS A 59 29.72 -1.63 -2.82
N ALA A 60 30.22 -1.28 -1.64
CA ALA A 60 31.41 -0.43 -1.51
C ALA A 60 32.66 -1.10 -2.12
N LEU A 61 32.82 -2.42 -1.92
CA LEU A 61 33.90 -3.18 -2.54
C LEU A 61 33.82 -3.18 -4.07
N VAL A 62 32.63 -3.38 -4.64
CA VAL A 62 32.40 -3.35 -6.09
C VAL A 62 32.71 -1.97 -6.67
N LYS A 63 32.29 -0.89 -6.00
CA LYS A 63 32.60 0.49 -6.42
C LYS A 63 34.10 0.81 -6.31
N GLU A 64 34.84 0.14 -5.43
CA GLU A 64 36.31 0.19 -5.37
C GLU A 64 36.98 -0.79 -6.37
N MET A 65 36.25 -1.45 -7.27
CA MET A 65 36.72 -2.46 -8.22
C MET A 65 37.38 -3.69 -7.53
N ARG A 66 37.00 -3.99 -6.30
CA ARG A 66 37.55 -5.06 -5.46
C ARG A 66 36.69 -6.31 -5.52
N PHE A 67 36.39 -6.78 -6.73
CA PHE A 67 35.45 -7.88 -6.95
C PHE A 67 35.81 -9.16 -6.19
N SER A 68 37.10 -9.55 -6.19
CA SER A 68 37.55 -10.75 -5.48
C SER A 68 37.28 -10.73 -3.97
N HIS A 69 37.25 -9.54 -3.36
CA HIS A 69 36.90 -9.37 -1.95
C HIS A 69 35.38 -9.35 -1.73
N ALA A 70 34.61 -9.00 -2.75
CA ALA A 70 33.14 -9.02 -2.68
C ALA A 70 32.57 -10.45 -2.81
N VAL A 71 33.27 -11.37 -3.51
CA VAL A 71 32.85 -12.77 -3.70
C VAL A 71 32.42 -13.44 -2.38
N PRO A 72 33.31 -13.57 -1.36
CA PRO A 72 32.93 -14.29 -0.14
C PRO A 72 31.80 -13.61 0.64
N VAL A 73 31.64 -12.28 0.51
CA VAL A 73 30.58 -11.54 1.18
C VAL A 73 29.24 -11.87 0.54
N ILE A 74 29.15 -11.84 -0.78
CA ILE A 74 27.93 -12.19 -1.53
C ILE A 74 27.57 -13.66 -1.33
N GLN A 75 28.56 -14.55 -1.40
CA GLN A 75 28.33 -15.99 -1.12
C GLN A 75 27.77 -16.20 0.28
N LYS A 76 28.29 -15.52 1.29
CA LYS A 76 27.79 -15.58 2.67
C LYS A 76 26.32 -15.12 2.74
N ILE A 77 25.99 -14.00 2.12
CA ILE A 77 24.61 -13.49 2.11
C ILE A 77 23.67 -14.49 1.44
N LEU A 78 24.02 -14.99 0.26
CA LEU A 78 23.17 -15.90 -0.52
C LEU A 78 23.04 -17.29 0.11
N ARG A 79 24.04 -17.76 0.88
CA ARG A 79 23.92 -18.97 1.69
C ARG A 79 22.99 -18.78 2.88
N ALA A 80 23.04 -17.62 3.53
CA ALA A 80 22.14 -17.31 4.66
C ALA A 80 20.71 -17.08 4.19
N ASP A 81 20.55 -16.41 3.03
CA ASP A 81 19.27 -16.03 2.46
C ASP A 81 19.27 -16.12 0.93
N PRO A 82 19.00 -17.29 0.34
CA PRO A 82 18.97 -17.46 -1.10
C PRO A 82 17.84 -16.72 -1.83
N GLU A 83 16.87 -16.18 -1.09
CA GLU A 83 15.83 -15.31 -1.66
C GLU A 83 16.18 -13.80 -1.64
N TYR A 84 17.39 -13.43 -1.23
CA TYR A 84 17.81 -12.04 -1.22
C TYR A 84 18.17 -11.57 -2.63
N LEU A 85 17.16 -11.07 -3.37
CA LEU A 85 17.28 -10.68 -4.77
C LEU A 85 18.36 -9.63 -5.02
N ASP A 86 18.45 -8.59 -4.18
CA ASP A 86 19.44 -7.52 -4.37
C ASP A 86 20.87 -8.04 -4.23
N ALA A 87 21.09 -9.00 -3.34
CA ALA A 87 22.39 -9.68 -3.21
C ALA A 87 22.70 -10.54 -4.44
N ALA A 88 21.70 -11.22 -5.01
CA ALA A 88 21.87 -11.99 -6.23
C ALA A 88 22.19 -11.08 -7.43
N VAL A 89 21.50 -9.93 -7.55
CA VAL A 89 21.74 -8.95 -8.63
C VAL A 89 23.16 -8.38 -8.54
N LEU A 90 23.62 -7.97 -7.34
CA LEU A 90 25.01 -7.53 -7.15
C LEU A 90 25.99 -8.69 -7.40
N GLY A 91 25.63 -9.90 -7.01
CA GLY A 91 26.39 -11.12 -7.22
C GLY A 91 26.64 -11.41 -8.70
N GLU A 92 25.67 -11.14 -9.57
CA GLU A 92 25.84 -11.33 -11.01
C GLU A 92 27.01 -10.46 -11.56
N GLU A 93 27.10 -9.19 -11.14
CA GLU A 93 28.21 -8.31 -11.49
C GLU A 93 29.53 -8.83 -10.91
N VAL A 94 29.54 -9.23 -9.64
CA VAL A 94 30.75 -9.71 -8.94
C VAL A 94 31.30 -11.00 -9.55
N PHE A 95 30.45 -11.99 -9.78
CA PHE A 95 30.86 -13.29 -10.31
C PHE A 95 31.23 -13.23 -11.78
N ALA A 96 30.62 -12.34 -12.56
CA ALA A 96 31.03 -12.13 -13.94
C ALA A 96 32.52 -11.67 -14.06
N HIS A 97 33.01 -10.91 -13.06
CA HIS A 97 34.37 -10.38 -13.05
C HIS A 97 35.39 -11.25 -12.32
N SER A 98 34.96 -12.09 -11.37
CA SER A 98 35.91 -12.76 -10.45
C SER A 98 35.77 -14.26 -10.37
N ASP A 99 34.56 -14.82 -10.59
CA ASP A 99 34.28 -16.26 -10.49
C ASP A 99 33.14 -16.67 -11.44
N PRO A 100 33.41 -16.73 -12.76
CA PRO A 100 32.40 -17.03 -13.77
C PRO A 100 31.71 -18.39 -13.59
N ALA A 101 32.27 -19.30 -12.78
CA ALA A 101 31.66 -20.60 -12.51
C ALA A 101 30.39 -20.49 -11.66
N PHE A 102 30.30 -19.48 -10.80
CA PHE A 102 29.11 -19.19 -9.99
C PHE A 102 28.03 -18.40 -10.73
N LEU A 103 28.36 -17.80 -11.86
CA LEU A 103 27.43 -16.94 -12.60
C LEU A 103 26.11 -17.63 -13.00
N PRO A 104 26.10 -18.90 -13.49
CA PRO A 104 24.84 -19.58 -13.80
C PRO A 104 23.94 -19.77 -12.58
N ILE A 105 24.51 -20.02 -11.40
CA ILE A 105 23.75 -20.20 -10.16
C ILE A 105 23.03 -18.90 -9.79
N VAL A 106 23.75 -17.78 -9.83
CA VAL A 106 23.21 -16.47 -9.48
C VAL A 106 22.18 -15.99 -10.50
N SER A 107 22.48 -16.11 -11.80
CA SER A 107 21.53 -15.77 -12.87
C SER A 107 20.26 -16.65 -12.82
N GLY A 108 20.41 -17.92 -12.45
CA GLY A 108 19.29 -18.84 -12.18
C GLY A 108 18.45 -18.39 -10.98
N THR A 109 19.10 -17.98 -9.90
CA THR A 109 18.43 -17.46 -8.69
C THR A 109 17.66 -16.18 -9.00
N ILE A 110 18.27 -15.20 -9.68
CA ILE A 110 17.59 -13.97 -10.11
C ILE A 110 16.33 -14.33 -10.93
N LYS A 111 16.45 -15.26 -11.86
CA LYS A 111 15.32 -15.68 -12.70
C LYS A 111 14.24 -16.40 -11.90
N ALA A 112 14.62 -17.29 -11.00
CA ALA A 112 13.70 -17.98 -10.09
C ALA A 112 12.88 -17.00 -9.23
N LEU A 113 13.52 -15.92 -8.79
CA LEU A 113 12.90 -14.86 -7.98
C LEU A 113 12.09 -13.85 -8.80
N GLY A 114 12.06 -13.99 -10.12
CA GLY A 114 11.29 -13.12 -11.03
C GLY A 114 12.03 -11.87 -11.50
N GLY A 115 13.33 -11.78 -11.21
CA GLY A 115 14.20 -10.74 -11.74
C GLY A 115 14.61 -10.97 -13.19
N THR A 116 15.35 -10.02 -13.75
CA THR A 116 15.92 -10.12 -15.11
C THR A 116 17.44 -10.16 -15.01
N PRO A 117 18.08 -11.31 -15.23
CA PRO A 117 19.52 -11.43 -15.26
C PRO A 117 20.13 -10.59 -16.38
N ILE A 118 21.30 -9.99 -16.14
CA ILE A 118 22.06 -9.24 -17.14
C ILE A 118 22.68 -10.23 -18.15
N HIS A 119 23.14 -11.37 -17.66
CA HIS A 119 23.73 -12.45 -18.47
C HIS A 119 22.68 -13.54 -18.76
N GLY A 120 21.60 -13.17 -19.46
CA GLY A 120 20.46 -14.03 -19.72
C GLY A 120 20.77 -15.32 -20.49
N GLU A 121 21.85 -15.35 -21.29
CA GLU A 121 22.32 -16.56 -21.99
C GLU A 121 22.89 -17.65 -21.06
N LYS A 122 23.20 -17.29 -19.82
CA LYS A 122 23.73 -18.21 -18.80
C LYS A 122 22.71 -18.68 -17.78
N VAL A 123 21.43 -18.33 -17.97
CA VAL A 123 20.36 -18.76 -17.07
C VAL A 123 20.12 -20.26 -17.25
N PRO A 124 20.31 -21.07 -16.20
CA PRO A 124 20.02 -22.50 -16.25
C PRO A 124 18.52 -22.75 -16.29
N GLU A 125 18.10 -23.87 -16.88
CA GLU A 125 16.70 -24.25 -17.06
C GLU A 125 15.93 -24.31 -15.73
N TRP A 126 16.59 -24.74 -14.65
CA TRP A 126 15.97 -24.78 -13.32
C TRP A 126 15.53 -23.40 -12.82
N GLY A 127 16.20 -22.30 -13.21
CA GLY A 127 15.81 -20.95 -12.83
C GLY A 127 14.44 -20.55 -13.40
N LEU A 128 14.18 -20.91 -14.67
CA LEU A 128 12.87 -20.72 -15.30
C LEU A 128 11.80 -21.60 -14.67
N SER A 129 12.15 -22.87 -14.41
CA SER A 129 11.25 -23.84 -13.80
C SER A 129 10.88 -23.45 -12.37
N LEU A 130 11.84 -23.01 -11.55
CA LEU A 130 11.56 -22.51 -10.19
C LEU A 130 10.69 -21.25 -10.18
N ASN A 131 10.87 -20.35 -11.14
CA ASN A 131 9.97 -19.21 -11.26
C ASN A 131 8.52 -19.66 -11.51
N ARG A 132 8.32 -20.63 -12.42
CA ARG A 132 7.00 -21.23 -12.67
C ARG A 132 6.45 -21.92 -11.42
N ILE A 133 7.26 -22.72 -10.75
CA ILE A 133 6.88 -23.42 -9.51
C ILE A 133 6.48 -22.41 -8.41
N ARG A 134 7.24 -21.33 -8.25
CA ARG A 134 6.89 -20.25 -7.31
C ARG A 134 5.51 -19.66 -7.64
N GLN A 135 5.20 -19.44 -8.92
CA GLN A 135 3.87 -19.00 -9.35
C GLN A 135 2.78 -20.03 -9.06
N LEU A 136 3.05 -21.34 -9.27
CA LEU A 136 2.13 -22.41 -8.91
C LEU A 136 1.87 -22.46 -7.40
N ILE A 137 2.93 -22.33 -6.58
CA ILE A 137 2.82 -22.25 -5.11
C ILE A 137 1.96 -21.05 -4.68
N GLN A 138 2.13 -19.89 -5.34
CA GLN A 138 1.32 -18.70 -5.11
C GLN A 138 -0.16 -18.91 -5.50
N ARG A 139 -0.40 -19.67 -6.57
CA ARG A 139 -1.76 -20.04 -7.04
C ARG A 139 -2.37 -21.23 -6.29
N ARG A 140 -1.66 -21.78 -5.29
CA ARG A 140 -2.01 -22.98 -4.52
C ARG A 140 -2.24 -24.24 -5.36
N GLN A 141 -1.64 -24.31 -6.52
CA GLN A 141 -1.56 -25.53 -7.32
C GLN A 141 -0.45 -26.44 -6.76
N ASN A 142 -0.63 -26.86 -5.50
CA ASN A 142 0.42 -27.46 -4.69
C ASN A 142 0.92 -28.80 -5.25
N GLU A 143 0.03 -29.63 -5.81
CA GLU A 143 0.42 -30.94 -6.36
C GLU A 143 1.22 -30.78 -7.66
N GLU A 144 0.79 -29.88 -8.55
CA GLU A 144 1.52 -29.58 -9.78
C GLU A 144 2.89 -28.96 -9.45
N ALA A 145 2.92 -28.01 -8.49
CA ALA A 145 4.17 -27.43 -7.99
C ALA A 145 5.11 -28.49 -7.44
N ARG A 146 4.59 -29.45 -6.65
CA ARG A 146 5.36 -30.56 -6.08
C ARG A 146 5.95 -31.45 -7.16
N GLN A 147 5.16 -31.84 -8.15
CA GLN A 147 5.62 -32.69 -9.23
C GLN A 147 6.78 -32.03 -10.00
N GLN A 148 6.60 -30.77 -10.44
CA GLN A 148 7.65 -30.05 -11.17
C GLN A 148 8.89 -29.80 -10.30
N LEU A 149 8.72 -29.57 -9.00
CA LEU A 149 9.82 -29.37 -8.07
C LEU A 149 10.66 -30.63 -7.87
N MET A 150 10.02 -31.79 -7.77
CA MET A 150 10.71 -33.07 -7.65
C MET A 150 11.56 -33.40 -8.90
N GLU A 151 11.14 -32.97 -10.06
CA GLU A 151 11.95 -33.10 -11.29
C GLU A 151 13.26 -32.31 -11.16
N ILE A 152 13.21 -31.08 -10.64
CA ILE A 152 14.41 -30.26 -10.45
C ILE A 152 15.33 -30.86 -9.38
N ILE A 153 14.79 -31.28 -8.25
CA ILE A 153 15.57 -31.84 -7.14
C ILE A 153 16.26 -33.15 -7.57
N ASN A 154 15.59 -33.97 -8.34
CA ASN A 154 16.14 -35.25 -8.83
C ASN A 154 17.24 -35.08 -9.88
N ILE A 155 17.15 -34.06 -10.73
CA ILE A 155 18.12 -33.80 -11.80
C ILE A 155 19.30 -32.98 -11.29
N THR A 156 19.02 -32.01 -10.40
CA THR A 156 19.99 -31.04 -9.94
C THR A 156 20.01 -31.01 -8.41
N GLU A 157 20.65 -31.98 -7.79
CA GLU A 157 20.74 -32.13 -6.32
C GLU A 157 21.29 -30.88 -5.57
N GLN A 158 21.79 -29.86 -6.27
CA GLN A 158 22.53 -28.75 -5.71
C GLN A 158 21.76 -27.42 -5.66
N VAL A 159 20.48 -27.38 -6.03
CA VAL A 159 19.69 -26.14 -6.01
C VAL A 159 19.06 -25.93 -4.64
N GLU A 160 19.74 -25.16 -3.79
CA GLU A 160 19.33 -24.84 -2.41
C GLU A 160 17.93 -24.22 -2.35
N LEU A 161 17.63 -23.28 -3.25
CA LEU A 161 16.33 -22.63 -3.36
C LEU A 161 15.19 -23.62 -3.69
N ALA A 162 15.46 -24.66 -4.50
CA ALA A 162 14.49 -25.72 -4.78
C ALA A 162 14.16 -26.53 -3.52
N CYS A 163 15.17 -26.85 -2.73
CA CYS A 163 15.00 -27.59 -1.47
C CYS A 163 14.23 -26.78 -0.43
N TYR A 164 14.47 -25.46 -0.36
CA TYR A 164 13.69 -24.57 0.48
C TYR A 164 12.20 -24.55 0.04
N TYR A 165 11.89 -24.42 -1.26
CA TYR A 165 10.51 -24.47 -1.73
C TYR A 165 9.86 -25.84 -1.50
N HIS A 166 10.64 -26.92 -1.54
CA HIS A 166 10.13 -28.25 -1.17
C HIS A 166 9.65 -28.29 0.29
N LEU A 167 10.43 -27.74 1.22
CA LEU A 167 10.04 -27.64 2.64
C LEU A 167 8.79 -26.76 2.82
N LEU A 168 8.73 -25.61 2.17
CA LEU A 168 7.54 -24.75 2.22
C LEU A 168 6.29 -25.48 1.75
N LEU A 169 6.41 -26.23 0.68
CA LEU A 169 5.30 -26.98 0.11
C LEU A 169 4.88 -28.13 1.01
N THR A 170 5.84 -28.89 1.56
CA THR A 170 5.60 -29.98 2.51
C THR A 170 4.91 -29.46 3.78
N LYS A 171 5.33 -28.30 4.29
CA LYS A 171 4.66 -27.63 5.42
C LYS A 171 3.20 -27.29 5.09
N ARG A 172 2.93 -26.76 3.88
CA ARG A 172 1.56 -26.39 3.44
C ARG A 172 0.65 -27.60 3.27
N LEU A 173 1.21 -28.75 2.90
CA LEU A 173 0.46 -30.01 2.76
C LEU A 173 0.18 -30.68 4.11
N GLY A 174 0.78 -30.16 5.20
CA GLY A 174 0.53 -30.63 6.56
C GLY A 174 1.23 -31.95 6.93
N ASP A 175 2.15 -32.44 6.10
CA ASP A 175 2.95 -33.65 6.37
C ASP A 175 4.16 -33.27 7.23
N ARG A 176 3.95 -33.29 8.55
CA ARG A 176 4.93 -32.86 9.52
C ARG A 176 6.13 -33.81 9.62
N ASP A 177 5.92 -35.13 9.61
CA ASP A 177 7.00 -36.09 9.79
C ASP A 177 7.96 -36.08 8.58
N THR A 178 7.39 -35.98 7.39
CA THR A 178 8.17 -35.73 6.17
C THR A 178 8.88 -34.37 6.22
N LEU A 179 8.23 -33.31 6.75
CA LEU A 179 8.85 -31.99 6.88
C LEU A 179 10.10 -32.05 7.78
N ILE A 180 10.02 -32.67 8.97
CA ILE A 180 11.16 -32.79 9.89
C ILE A 180 12.29 -33.59 9.22
N THR A 181 11.97 -34.72 8.61
CA THR A 181 12.96 -35.57 7.95
C THR A 181 13.70 -34.83 6.81
N LEU A 182 12.96 -34.18 5.93
CA LEU A 182 13.53 -33.38 4.83
C LEU A 182 14.29 -32.16 5.34
N ALA A 183 13.74 -31.46 6.35
CA ALA A 183 14.38 -30.26 6.89
C ALA A 183 15.71 -30.61 7.58
N ARG A 184 15.81 -31.73 8.31
CA ARG A 184 17.07 -32.23 8.87
C ARG A 184 18.07 -32.58 7.77
N LEU A 185 17.63 -33.27 6.70
CA LEU A 185 18.46 -33.61 5.54
C LEU A 185 19.00 -32.35 4.85
N TYR A 186 18.13 -31.38 4.57
CA TYR A 186 18.54 -30.14 3.88
C TYR A 186 19.36 -29.23 4.78
N HIS A 187 19.05 -29.12 6.07
CA HIS A 187 19.86 -28.40 7.05
C HIS A 187 21.28 -28.99 7.17
N SER A 188 21.43 -30.32 7.17
CA SER A 188 22.77 -30.93 7.19
C SER A 188 23.61 -30.59 5.94
N ARG A 189 22.97 -30.34 4.81
CA ARG A 189 23.61 -29.95 3.54
C ARG A 189 23.89 -28.44 3.45
N TRP A 190 22.95 -27.62 3.95
CA TRP A 190 23.04 -26.15 3.97
C TRP A 190 22.82 -25.61 5.39
N PRO A 191 23.78 -25.81 6.30
CA PRO A 191 23.62 -25.39 7.70
C PRO A 191 23.59 -23.85 7.88
N GLU A 192 24.10 -23.12 6.91
CA GLU A 192 24.10 -21.64 6.92
C GLU A 192 22.75 -21.04 6.46
N ASN A 193 21.87 -21.84 5.84
CA ASN A 193 20.58 -21.37 5.34
C ASN A 193 19.59 -21.13 6.48
N ILE A 194 19.31 -19.86 6.74
CA ILE A 194 18.43 -19.42 7.83
C ILE A 194 16.98 -19.86 7.57
N GLN A 195 16.51 -19.86 6.33
CA GLN A 195 15.13 -20.24 5.98
C GLN A 195 14.87 -21.74 6.27
N ILE A 196 15.77 -22.59 5.85
CA ILE A 196 15.70 -24.06 6.12
C ILE A 196 15.77 -24.30 7.63
N THR A 197 16.70 -23.63 8.31
CA THR A 197 16.89 -23.74 9.76
C THR A 197 15.64 -23.29 10.53
N LEU A 198 15.00 -22.20 10.14
CA LEU A 198 13.75 -21.73 10.74
C LEU A 198 12.59 -22.71 10.53
N LEU A 199 12.47 -23.30 9.32
CA LEU A 199 11.44 -24.30 9.06
C LEU A 199 11.63 -25.55 9.88
N LEU A 200 12.89 -26.01 10.05
CA LEU A 200 13.24 -27.13 10.93
C LEU A 200 12.88 -26.80 12.39
N ALA A 201 13.34 -25.64 12.88
CA ALA A 201 13.06 -25.23 14.27
C ALA A 201 11.54 -25.14 14.54
N GLY A 202 10.77 -24.57 13.61
CA GLY A 202 9.32 -24.51 13.73
C GLY A 202 8.66 -25.90 13.79
N ALA A 203 9.07 -26.82 12.93
CA ALA A 203 8.56 -28.18 12.90
C ALA A 203 8.93 -28.98 14.17
N LEU A 204 10.14 -28.80 14.70
CA LEU A 204 10.59 -29.40 15.95
C LEU A 204 9.81 -28.88 17.16
N LEU A 205 9.52 -27.58 17.25
CA LEU A 205 8.68 -26.99 18.29
C LEU A 205 7.27 -27.57 18.28
N GLU A 206 6.66 -27.67 17.10
CA GLU A 206 5.38 -28.34 16.94
C GLU A 206 5.45 -29.84 17.34
N GLY A 207 6.68 -30.44 17.31
CA GLY A 207 7.05 -31.77 17.72
C GLY A 207 7.22 -31.98 19.20
N GLY A 208 7.46 -30.93 19.94
CA GLY A 208 7.87 -31.01 21.34
C GLY A 208 9.39 -31.18 21.53
N GLU A 209 10.18 -31.21 20.48
CA GLU A 209 11.65 -31.23 20.50
C GLU A 209 12.22 -29.83 20.76
N THR A 210 11.92 -29.27 21.92
CA THR A 210 12.14 -27.86 22.25
C THR A 210 13.61 -27.48 22.35
N ASP A 211 14.47 -28.33 22.86
CA ASP A 211 15.88 -27.99 23.14
C ASP A 211 16.67 -27.78 21.85
N GLU A 212 16.52 -28.69 20.87
CA GLU A 212 17.13 -28.52 19.54
C GLU A 212 16.55 -27.32 18.80
N ALA A 213 15.24 -27.16 18.84
CA ALA A 213 14.58 -26.03 18.18
C ALA A 213 15.05 -24.67 18.70
N VAL A 214 15.20 -24.53 20.02
CA VAL A 214 15.69 -23.30 20.67
C VAL A 214 17.13 -22.98 20.24
N GLN A 215 18.01 -24.01 20.17
CA GLN A 215 19.38 -23.83 19.69
C GLN A 215 19.42 -23.33 18.25
N LEU A 216 18.58 -23.89 17.36
CA LEU A 216 18.47 -23.46 15.96
C LEU A 216 17.92 -22.04 15.84
N LEU A 217 16.96 -21.65 16.67
CA LEU A 217 16.43 -20.28 16.70
C LEU A 217 17.48 -19.27 17.16
N HIS A 218 18.28 -19.59 18.19
CA HIS A 218 19.40 -18.75 18.60
C HIS A 218 20.47 -18.63 17.51
N TYR A 219 20.76 -19.71 16.78
CA TYR A 219 21.64 -19.67 15.63
C TYR A 219 21.11 -18.71 14.55
N CYS A 220 19.82 -18.78 14.23
CA CYS A 220 19.21 -17.87 13.27
C CYS A 220 19.30 -16.40 13.73
N ALA A 221 18.99 -16.11 15.00
CA ALA A 221 19.07 -14.76 15.54
C ALA A 221 20.50 -14.19 15.57
N ALA A 222 21.52 -15.02 15.75
CA ALA A 222 22.92 -14.60 15.69
C ALA A 222 23.39 -14.30 14.26
N ASN A 223 22.88 -15.06 13.26
CA ASN A 223 23.26 -14.92 11.84
C ASN A 223 22.35 -14.01 11.03
N ASP A 224 21.23 -13.57 11.57
CA ASP A 224 20.34 -12.51 11.05
C ASP A 224 19.82 -11.67 12.23
N PRO A 225 20.66 -10.90 12.92
CA PRO A 225 20.25 -10.12 14.10
C PRO A 225 19.22 -9.03 13.75
N SER A 226 19.10 -8.67 12.48
CA SER A 226 18.08 -7.73 11.97
C SER A 226 16.70 -8.35 11.84
N ALA A 227 16.56 -9.66 12.02
CA ALA A 227 15.35 -10.43 11.84
C ALA A 227 14.73 -10.33 10.42
N GLN A 228 15.54 -10.05 9.39
CA GLN A 228 15.07 -9.87 8.01
C GLN A 228 14.44 -11.16 7.47
N VAL A 229 15.09 -12.30 7.66
CA VAL A 229 14.64 -13.59 7.13
C VAL A 229 13.42 -14.11 7.86
N ILE A 230 13.44 -14.08 9.21
CA ILE A 230 12.32 -14.59 10.02
C ILE A 230 11.07 -13.72 9.84
N THR A 231 11.23 -12.40 9.74
CA THR A 231 10.12 -11.47 9.48
C THR A 231 9.48 -11.74 8.12
N ARG A 232 10.28 -12.02 7.09
CA ARG A 232 9.76 -12.40 5.77
C ARG A 232 9.01 -13.74 5.81
N LEU A 233 9.49 -14.72 6.61
CA LEU A 233 8.93 -16.06 6.66
C LEU A 233 7.67 -16.14 7.54
N TRP A 234 7.62 -15.43 8.66
CA TRP A 234 6.58 -15.54 9.69
C TRP A 234 5.91 -14.22 10.09
N GLY A 235 6.33 -13.10 9.46
CA GLY A 235 5.79 -11.76 9.73
C GLY A 235 6.39 -11.09 10.97
N ASP A 236 6.14 -9.79 11.12
CA ASP A 236 6.69 -8.96 12.21
C ASP A 236 6.20 -9.35 13.61
N LYS A 237 5.04 -10.01 13.71
CA LYS A 237 4.42 -10.42 14.98
C LYS A 237 4.76 -11.88 15.38
N HIS A 238 5.83 -12.45 14.83
CA HIS A 238 6.21 -13.82 15.16
C HIS A 238 6.58 -13.99 16.65
N SER A 239 6.28 -15.15 17.23
CA SER A 239 6.45 -15.42 18.66
C SER A 239 7.90 -15.42 19.15
N PHE A 240 8.88 -15.50 18.25
CA PHE A 240 10.31 -15.55 18.55
C PHE A 240 10.99 -14.18 18.54
N LYS A 241 10.25 -13.10 18.38
CA LYS A 241 10.78 -11.72 18.42
C LYS A 241 11.66 -11.40 19.63
N PRO A 242 11.37 -11.94 20.84
CA PRO A 242 12.23 -11.72 22.02
C PRO A 242 13.65 -12.28 21.91
N LEU A 243 13.94 -13.19 20.97
CA LEU A 243 15.28 -13.74 20.74
C LEU A 243 16.17 -12.77 19.92
N TYR A 244 15.58 -11.79 19.26
CA TYR A 244 16.28 -10.82 18.42
C TYR A 244 16.58 -9.54 19.20
N PRO A 245 17.72 -8.87 18.92
CA PRO A 245 18.07 -7.62 19.59
C PRO A 245 17.02 -6.54 19.38
N VAL A 246 16.48 -5.98 20.46
CA VAL A 246 15.51 -4.87 20.38
C VAL A 246 16.18 -3.59 19.88
N ASN A 247 17.43 -3.35 20.35
CA ASN A 247 18.22 -2.17 19.99
C ASN A 247 19.60 -2.60 19.54
N MET A 248 19.85 -2.54 18.22
CA MET A 248 21.19 -2.76 17.67
C MET A 248 21.92 -1.43 17.60
N GLN A 249 23.06 -1.29 18.30
CA GLN A 249 23.89 -0.10 18.30
C GLN A 249 25.36 -0.43 18.53
N ILE A 250 26.24 0.42 18.01
CA ILE A 250 27.67 0.34 18.27
C ILE A 250 28.21 1.71 18.68
N ASP A 251 29.34 1.73 19.35
CA ASP A 251 30.13 2.95 19.54
C ASP A 251 30.94 3.25 18.28
N PHE A 252 30.54 4.32 17.57
CA PHE A 252 31.12 4.70 16.29
C PHE A 252 32.14 5.81 16.47
N ASP A 253 33.37 5.59 16.02
CA ASP A 253 34.50 6.52 16.21
C ASP A 253 35.16 6.98 14.91
N LEU A 254 34.67 6.54 13.75
CA LEU A 254 35.22 6.95 12.46
C LEU A 254 34.78 8.38 12.11
N PRO A 255 35.73 9.24 11.63
CA PRO A 255 35.38 10.58 11.15
C PRO A 255 34.52 10.49 9.89
N ILE A 256 33.33 11.14 9.92
CA ILE A 256 32.43 11.17 8.78
C ILE A 256 32.93 12.22 7.78
N PRO A 257 33.17 11.85 6.49
CA PRO A 257 33.58 12.79 5.45
C PRO A 257 32.59 13.94 5.26
N ALA A 258 33.10 15.12 4.85
CA ALA A 258 32.28 16.32 4.68
C ALA A 258 31.10 16.10 3.68
N GLU A 259 31.36 15.36 2.58
CA GLU A 259 30.38 15.04 1.56
C GLU A 259 29.24 14.16 2.13
N VAL A 260 29.61 13.19 2.98
CA VAL A 260 28.63 12.30 3.66
C VAL A 260 27.85 13.11 4.70
N SER A 261 28.53 13.95 5.49
CA SER A 261 27.89 14.86 6.46
C SER A 261 26.92 15.81 5.77
N GLY A 262 27.31 16.36 4.61
CA GLY A 262 26.46 17.21 3.79
C GLY A 262 25.21 16.48 3.28
N LYS A 263 25.37 15.23 2.83
CA LYS A 263 24.25 14.39 2.37
C LYS A 263 23.29 14.03 3.50
N LEU A 264 23.80 13.91 4.72
CA LEU A 264 23.02 13.64 5.93
C LEU A 264 22.40 14.90 6.55
N GLY A 265 22.65 16.10 5.97
CA GLY A 265 22.14 17.36 6.50
C GLY A 265 22.87 17.85 7.77
N LEU A 266 24.01 17.26 8.11
CA LEU A 266 24.76 17.59 9.34
C LEU A 266 25.58 18.90 9.23
N ASN A 267 25.73 19.49 8.04
CA ASN A 267 26.57 20.66 7.77
C ASN A 267 25.87 22.01 8.08
N GLN A 268 24.66 22.05 8.52
CA GLN A 268 23.92 23.31 8.78
C GLN A 268 24.08 23.85 10.20
N LEU A 269 24.87 23.20 11.06
CA LEU A 269 25.09 23.61 12.46
C LEU A 269 26.40 24.36 12.72
N GLY A 270 27.09 24.91 11.69
CA GLY A 270 28.37 25.56 11.87
C GLY A 270 28.74 26.60 10.81
N ALA A 271 28.03 27.76 10.77
CA ALA A 271 28.53 28.95 10.08
C ALA A 271 29.43 29.74 11.02
N GLY A 272 30.67 29.28 11.23
CA GLY A 272 31.71 29.97 11.94
C GLY A 272 32.99 29.16 11.82
N GLY A 273 33.91 29.64 10.96
CA GLY A 273 35.09 28.93 10.54
C GLY A 273 36.05 28.53 11.66
N GLU A 274 35.92 27.32 12.10
CA GLU A 274 36.94 26.49 12.70
C GLU A 274 36.59 25.04 12.42
N THR A 275 37.54 24.27 11.92
CA THR A 275 37.42 22.83 11.75
C THR A 275 37.21 22.17 13.11
N VAL A 276 35.95 21.93 13.46
CA VAL A 276 35.62 21.24 14.70
C VAL A 276 35.68 19.73 14.43
N PRO A 277 36.59 18.99 15.07
CA PRO A 277 36.61 17.54 15.04
C PRO A 277 35.40 17.02 15.84
N GLY A 278 34.44 16.41 15.18
CA GLY A 278 33.35 15.64 15.83
C GLY A 278 32.26 16.51 16.44
N VAL A 279 31.32 16.95 15.59
CA VAL A 279 30.05 17.47 16.09
C VAL A 279 29.27 16.30 16.68
N SER A 280 29.09 16.34 17.99
CA SER A 280 28.22 15.40 18.70
C SER A 280 26.77 15.60 18.22
N PRO A 281 26.04 14.54 17.86
CA PRO A 281 24.63 14.62 17.51
C PRO A 281 23.74 14.65 18.76
N THR A 282 24.12 15.44 19.76
CA THR A 282 23.31 15.58 20.99
C THR A 282 22.10 16.48 20.83
N SER A 283 21.81 16.97 19.61
CA SER A 283 20.63 17.80 19.35
C SER A 283 19.53 17.16 18.50
N LEU A 284 19.72 15.91 18.05
CA LEU A 284 18.64 15.20 17.40
C LEU A 284 17.91 14.37 18.47
N THR A 285 16.77 14.85 18.93
CA THR A 285 15.91 14.11 19.86
C THR A 285 15.38 12.83 19.22
N ALA A 286 15.05 11.82 20.04
CA ALA A 286 14.52 10.53 19.56
C ALA A 286 13.31 10.67 18.61
N THR A 287 12.61 11.79 18.68
CA THR A 287 11.45 12.12 17.84
C THR A 287 11.84 12.42 16.38
N GLU A 288 13.04 12.95 16.10
CA GLU A 288 13.48 13.24 14.74
C GLU A 288 13.88 11.97 13.95
N VAL A 289 14.16 10.87 14.66
CA VAL A 289 14.61 9.62 14.06
C VAL A 289 13.46 8.72 13.62
N THR A 290 12.26 8.86 14.22
CA THR A 290 11.09 8.03 13.88
C THR A 290 10.48 8.35 12.51
N SER A 291 10.75 9.53 11.93
CA SER A 291 10.25 9.92 10.60
C SER A 291 10.95 9.24 9.42
N PHE A 292 12.01 8.45 9.67
CA PHE A 292 12.80 7.80 8.61
C PHE A 292 12.44 6.32 8.35
N ASP A 293 11.49 5.74 9.11
CA ASP A 293 11.11 4.31 8.97
C ASP A 293 10.23 3.99 7.75
N GLY A 294 10.09 4.94 6.84
CA GLY A 294 9.31 4.72 5.62
C GLY A 294 7.80 4.63 5.83
N TYR A 295 7.32 4.69 7.08
CA TYR A 295 5.92 4.63 7.42
C TYR A 295 5.39 6.01 7.81
N ARG A 296 4.15 6.26 7.46
CA ARG A 296 3.43 7.46 7.87
C ARG A 296 3.16 7.35 9.38
N VAL A 297 3.76 8.24 10.17
CA VAL A 297 3.36 8.43 11.55
C VAL A 297 2.15 9.37 11.52
N LEU A 298 0.97 8.81 11.73
CA LEU A 298 -0.24 9.59 11.81
C LEU A 298 -0.38 10.12 13.23
N PRO A 299 -0.78 11.40 13.39
CA PRO A 299 -1.14 11.90 14.71
C PRO A 299 -2.30 11.06 15.24
N THR A 300 -2.18 10.62 16.48
CA THR A 300 -3.28 9.98 17.18
C THR A 300 -4.34 11.02 17.54
N LYS A 301 -5.57 10.58 17.76
CA LYS A 301 -6.68 11.45 18.19
C LYS A 301 -6.29 12.31 19.41
N ASP A 302 -5.46 11.75 20.29
CA ASP A 302 -4.98 12.41 21.51
C ASP A 302 -3.97 13.56 21.27
N GLU A 303 -3.32 13.60 20.10
CA GLU A 303 -2.40 14.69 19.73
C GLU A 303 -3.14 15.96 19.28
N PHE A 304 -4.38 15.83 18.81
CA PHE A 304 -5.22 16.96 18.38
C PHE A 304 -6.16 17.48 19.47
N TYR A 305 -6.54 16.65 20.45
CA TYR A 305 -7.50 16.98 21.48
C TYR A 305 -7.01 16.55 22.87
N PRO A 306 -6.86 17.45 23.85
CA PRO A 306 -6.57 17.06 25.23
C PRO A 306 -7.80 16.40 25.86
N GLU A 307 -7.64 15.16 26.24
CA GLU A 307 -8.45 14.31 27.12
C GLU A 307 -9.98 14.39 27.05
N HIS A 308 -10.60 13.41 26.38
CA HIS A 308 -11.97 12.99 26.67
C HIS A 308 -12.00 11.88 27.75
N PRO A 309 -13.06 11.82 28.59
CA PRO A 309 -13.14 10.84 29.66
C PRO A 309 -13.26 9.41 29.13
N LYS A 310 -12.47 8.53 29.74
CA LYS A 310 -12.39 7.10 29.40
C LYS A 310 -13.76 6.42 29.52
N VAL A 311 -14.24 5.87 28.40
CA VAL A 311 -15.36 4.92 28.38
C VAL A 311 -14.82 3.53 28.74
N ASN A 312 -15.56 2.81 29.59
CA ASN A 312 -15.19 1.53 30.15
C ASN A 312 -14.95 0.47 29.06
N GLN A 313 -13.81 -0.20 29.15
CA GLN A 313 -13.41 -1.29 28.26
C GLN A 313 -14.22 -2.57 28.57
N GLU A 314 -14.84 -3.14 27.56
CA GLU A 314 -15.31 -4.53 27.58
C GLU A 314 -14.14 -5.54 27.42
N PRO A 315 -14.31 -6.81 27.88
CA PRO A 315 -13.16 -7.69 28.13
C PRO A 315 -12.49 -8.21 26.84
N ALA A 316 -11.16 -8.24 26.89
CA ALA A 316 -10.21 -8.59 25.82
C ALA A 316 -10.37 -9.97 25.13
N SER A 317 -11.30 -10.82 25.56
CA SER A 317 -11.53 -12.16 24.99
C SER A 317 -12.32 -12.13 23.67
N SER A 318 -13.24 -11.18 23.50
CA SER A 318 -14.05 -10.99 22.30
C SER A 318 -13.20 -10.47 21.12
N LYS A 319 -12.28 -9.56 21.40
CA LYS A 319 -11.39 -8.95 20.42
C LYS A 319 -10.41 -9.94 19.77
N LYS A 320 -9.91 -10.92 20.53
CA LYS A 320 -9.01 -11.98 20.02
C LYS A 320 -9.70 -12.98 19.10
N GLN A 321 -10.94 -13.36 19.39
CA GLN A 321 -11.73 -14.21 18.49
C GLN A 321 -12.07 -13.51 17.19
N PHE A 322 -12.37 -12.22 17.26
CA PHE A 322 -12.71 -11.40 16.09
C PHE A 322 -11.50 -11.16 15.16
N ILE A 323 -10.31 -10.89 15.72
CA ILE A 323 -9.06 -10.75 14.95
C ILE A 323 -8.71 -12.09 14.26
N ALA A 324 -8.89 -13.23 14.93
CA ALA A 324 -8.67 -14.53 14.34
C ALA A 324 -9.66 -14.85 13.20
N GLU A 325 -10.90 -14.36 13.28
CA GLU A 325 -11.91 -14.52 12.24
C GLU A 325 -11.63 -13.62 11.01
N VAL A 326 -11.10 -12.42 11.25
CA VAL A 326 -10.61 -11.51 10.19
C VAL A 326 -9.36 -12.06 9.53
N GLU A 327 -8.39 -12.56 10.29
CA GLU A 327 -7.21 -13.23 9.72
C GLU A 327 -7.59 -14.48 8.91
N ALA A 328 -8.55 -15.26 9.40
CA ALA A 328 -9.08 -16.40 8.65
C ALA A 328 -9.79 -15.96 7.37
N THR A 329 -10.54 -14.87 7.42
CA THR A 329 -11.23 -14.28 6.27
C THR A 329 -10.25 -13.68 5.29
N LEU A 330 -9.23 -12.95 5.75
CA LEU A 330 -8.15 -12.42 4.92
C LEU A 330 -7.32 -13.55 4.28
N LYS A 331 -7.04 -14.61 5.02
CA LYS A 331 -6.41 -15.83 4.47
C LYS A 331 -7.28 -16.51 3.43
N LYS A 332 -8.61 -16.57 3.64
CA LYS A 332 -9.55 -17.13 2.68
C LYS A 332 -9.68 -16.26 1.43
N VAL A 333 -9.67 -14.94 1.59
CA VAL A 333 -9.67 -13.95 0.51
C VAL A 333 -8.39 -14.02 -0.32
N ALA A 334 -7.23 -14.11 0.33
CA ALA A 334 -5.96 -14.35 -0.37
C ALA A 334 -5.95 -15.67 -1.16
N LEU A 335 -6.77 -16.66 -0.74
CA LEU A 335 -6.99 -17.92 -1.43
C LEU A 335 -7.88 -17.78 -2.67
N ASP A 336 -8.96 -16.99 -2.57
CA ASP A 336 -9.96 -16.86 -3.65
C ASP A 336 -9.50 -15.88 -4.75
N ILE A 337 -8.48 -15.02 -4.50
CA ILE A 337 -7.90 -14.06 -5.45
C ILE A 337 -7.08 -14.75 -6.58
N SER A 338 -7.03 -16.08 -6.63
CA SER A 338 -6.28 -16.80 -7.66
C SER A 338 -6.76 -16.59 -9.11
N GLN A 339 -7.91 -15.98 -9.33
CA GLN A 339 -8.33 -15.49 -10.65
C GLN A 339 -9.21 -14.24 -10.51
N PRO A 340 -8.71 -13.04 -10.84
CA PRO A 340 -9.63 -11.99 -11.24
C PRO A 340 -10.19 -12.41 -12.61
N SER A 341 -11.51 -12.49 -12.68
CA SER A 341 -12.26 -12.72 -13.91
C SER A 341 -12.17 -11.60 -14.96
N LEU A 342 -11.14 -10.76 -14.86
CA LEU A 342 -10.81 -9.67 -15.81
C LEU A 342 -10.39 -10.16 -17.20
N SER A 343 -10.22 -11.48 -17.42
CA SER A 343 -9.84 -12.04 -18.72
C SER A 343 -11.01 -12.74 -19.48
N ARG A 344 -12.20 -12.82 -18.90
CA ARG A 344 -13.39 -13.22 -19.66
C ARG A 344 -14.08 -11.94 -20.10
N THR A 345 -14.01 -11.61 -21.37
CA THR A 345 -15.00 -10.76 -22.04
C THR A 345 -16.35 -11.45 -21.88
N ASP A 346 -17.05 -11.09 -20.80
CA ASP A 346 -18.42 -11.50 -20.59
C ASP A 346 -19.25 -10.77 -21.63
N GLU A 347 -19.77 -11.46 -22.62
CA GLU A 347 -20.55 -10.92 -23.73
C GLU A 347 -21.91 -10.35 -23.28
N ARG A 348 -22.23 -10.45 -21.97
CA ARG A 348 -23.46 -9.92 -21.40
C ARG A 348 -23.42 -8.41 -21.30
N PHE A 349 -24.55 -7.75 -21.56
CA PHE A 349 -24.68 -6.30 -21.46
C PHE A 349 -24.59 -5.84 -19.99
N PRO A 350 -23.80 -4.80 -19.70
CA PRO A 350 -23.70 -4.27 -18.35
C PRO A 350 -24.91 -3.40 -18.00
N ALA A 351 -25.53 -3.65 -16.86
CA ALA A 351 -26.57 -2.84 -16.27
C ALA A 351 -26.00 -1.87 -15.22
N TYR A 352 -26.38 -0.62 -15.32
CA TYR A 352 -26.13 0.41 -14.31
C TYR A 352 -27.25 0.35 -13.26
N VAL A 353 -26.96 -0.20 -12.09
CA VAL A 353 -27.96 -0.37 -11.03
C VAL A 353 -27.94 0.82 -10.09
N ILE A 354 -29.03 1.56 -10.00
CA ILE A 354 -29.25 2.64 -9.05
C ILE A 354 -30.00 2.05 -7.87
N LEU A 355 -29.29 1.86 -6.77
CA LEU A 355 -29.78 1.22 -5.53
C LEU A 355 -30.21 2.27 -4.52
N THR A 356 -31.42 2.15 -4.01
CA THR A 356 -31.86 2.92 -2.82
C THR A 356 -32.95 2.16 -2.06
N MET A 357 -33.18 2.53 -0.80
CA MET A 357 -34.26 1.96 0.02
C MET A 357 -35.39 2.97 0.15
N LYS A 358 -36.58 2.60 -0.28
CA LYS A 358 -37.77 3.45 -0.20
C LYS A 358 -38.12 3.81 1.24
N SER A 359 -38.12 2.82 2.15
CA SER A 359 -38.35 3.03 3.57
C SER A 359 -37.32 3.95 4.21
N GLY A 360 -36.04 3.86 3.82
CA GLY A 360 -34.98 4.76 4.27
C GLY A 360 -35.21 6.19 3.79
N LEU A 361 -35.51 6.39 2.50
CA LEU A 361 -35.86 7.72 1.97
C LEU A 361 -37.09 8.31 2.66
N GLU A 362 -38.14 7.51 2.89
CA GLU A 362 -39.36 7.96 3.57
C GLU A 362 -39.09 8.33 5.04
N LYS A 363 -38.20 7.59 5.72
CA LYS A 363 -37.77 7.87 7.10
C LYS A 363 -36.98 9.17 7.18
N GLN A 364 -36.02 9.38 6.30
CA GLN A 364 -35.13 10.54 6.34
C GLN A 364 -35.80 11.83 5.84
N TYR A 365 -36.44 11.78 4.66
CA TYR A 365 -36.93 12.97 3.96
C TYR A 365 -38.46 13.12 3.98
N GLY A 366 -39.16 12.14 4.50
CA GLY A 366 -40.63 12.08 4.44
C GLY A 366 -41.17 11.56 3.11
N LYS A 367 -42.42 11.05 3.10
CA LYS A 367 -43.03 10.36 1.96
C LYS A 367 -43.12 11.18 0.67
N GLN A 368 -43.35 12.49 0.78
CA GLN A 368 -43.51 13.33 -0.41
C GLN A 368 -42.17 13.58 -1.09
N SER A 369 -41.13 13.92 -0.30
CA SER A 369 -39.76 14.12 -0.80
C SER A 369 -39.16 12.84 -1.36
N ALA A 370 -39.37 11.69 -0.68
CA ALA A 370 -38.95 10.39 -1.15
C ALA A 370 -39.49 10.05 -2.55
N ARG A 371 -40.75 10.40 -2.84
CA ARG A 371 -41.34 10.22 -4.19
C ARG A 371 -40.60 11.08 -5.25
N LEU A 372 -40.28 12.34 -4.92
CA LEU A 372 -39.54 13.22 -5.81
C LEU A 372 -38.14 12.68 -6.08
N VAL A 373 -37.44 12.21 -5.07
CA VAL A 373 -36.12 11.56 -5.23
C VAL A 373 -36.23 10.35 -6.16
N ILE A 374 -37.20 9.43 -5.93
CA ILE A 374 -37.38 8.24 -6.78
C ILE A 374 -37.73 8.62 -8.23
N GLU A 375 -38.49 9.69 -8.45
CA GLU A 375 -38.76 10.18 -9.81
C GLU A 375 -37.49 10.69 -10.50
N GLU A 376 -36.64 11.42 -9.77
CA GLU A 376 -35.40 11.93 -10.30
C GLU A 376 -34.40 10.78 -10.59
N LEU A 377 -34.40 9.69 -9.79
CA LEU A 377 -33.62 8.50 -10.09
C LEU A 377 -34.03 7.83 -11.40
N LYS A 378 -35.33 7.82 -11.73
CA LYS A 378 -35.81 7.33 -13.04
C LYS A 378 -35.34 8.22 -14.19
N ASN A 379 -35.23 9.53 -13.98
CA ASN A 379 -34.68 10.46 -14.97
C ASN A 379 -33.17 10.25 -15.17
N LEU A 380 -32.44 10.00 -14.06
CA LEU A 380 -31.04 9.62 -14.11
C LEU A 380 -30.85 8.31 -14.89
N ALA A 381 -31.66 7.27 -14.59
CA ALA A 381 -31.63 6.01 -15.31
C ALA A 381 -31.79 6.19 -16.81
N LYS A 382 -32.83 6.92 -17.24
CA LYS A 382 -33.06 7.27 -18.67
C LYS A 382 -31.90 8.04 -19.30
N THR A 383 -31.16 8.84 -18.49
CA THR A 383 -30.04 9.60 -18.98
C THR A 383 -28.82 8.70 -19.20
N VAL A 384 -28.59 7.74 -18.30
CA VAL A 384 -27.53 6.73 -18.45
C VAL A 384 -27.77 5.83 -19.67
N GLU A 385 -29.01 5.43 -19.95
CA GLU A 385 -29.38 4.60 -21.11
C GLU A 385 -29.10 5.27 -22.48
N LYS A 386 -28.91 6.59 -22.51
CA LYS A 386 -28.47 7.29 -23.75
C LYS A 386 -27.03 6.94 -24.12
N ASN A 387 -26.24 6.41 -23.19
CA ASN A 387 -24.90 5.95 -23.47
C ASN A 387 -24.95 4.54 -24.10
N ALA A 388 -24.41 4.39 -25.29
CA ALA A 388 -24.42 3.13 -26.01
C ALA A 388 -23.76 1.99 -25.18
N GLY A 389 -24.44 0.84 -25.11
CA GLY A 389 -23.89 -0.37 -24.47
C GLY A 389 -24.17 -0.48 -22.98
N TRP A 390 -25.02 0.39 -22.40
CA TRP A 390 -25.47 0.27 -21.01
C TRP A 390 -27.00 0.21 -20.92
N THR A 391 -27.51 -0.69 -20.06
CA THR A 391 -28.89 -0.63 -19.56
C THR A 391 -28.89 0.03 -18.18
N SER A 392 -30.03 0.49 -17.69
CA SER A 392 -30.13 1.11 -16.37
C SER A 392 -31.35 0.62 -15.58
N ILE A 393 -31.16 0.41 -14.28
CA ILE A 393 -32.19 -0.15 -13.42
C ILE A 393 -32.24 0.67 -12.14
N VAL A 394 -33.43 1.20 -11.80
CA VAL A 394 -33.68 1.73 -10.46
C VAL A 394 -34.21 0.56 -9.62
N PHE A 395 -33.42 0.10 -8.66
CA PHE A 395 -33.70 -1.03 -7.82
C PHE A 395 -33.97 -0.62 -6.37
N LEU A 396 -35.15 -0.94 -5.88
CA LEU A 396 -35.61 -0.71 -4.51
C LEU A 396 -35.87 -2.07 -3.86
N PRO A 397 -34.92 -2.59 -3.07
CA PRO A 397 -35.04 -3.93 -2.46
C PRO A 397 -36.20 -4.10 -1.51
N ASP A 398 -36.76 -3.02 -0.97
CA ASP A 398 -37.93 -3.02 -0.07
C ASP A 398 -39.25 -2.69 -0.75
N ASP A 399 -39.27 -2.53 -2.09
CA ASP A 399 -40.49 -2.26 -2.84
C ASP A 399 -41.00 -3.49 -3.63
N LEU A 400 -42.24 -3.91 -3.34
CA LEU A 400 -42.82 -5.07 -3.98
C LEU A 400 -42.87 -4.99 -5.52
N GLN A 401 -43.10 -3.80 -6.07
CA GLN A 401 -43.16 -3.61 -7.52
C GLN A 401 -41.77 -3.70 -8.16
N SER A 402 -40.75 -3.15 -7.51
CA SER A 402 -39.35 -3.22 -7.94
C SER A 402 -38.85 -4.67 -7.94
N CYS A 403 -39.05 -5.38 -6.83
CA CYS A 403 -38.61 -6.76 -6.65
C CYS A 403 -39.39 -7.76 -7.52
N GLY A 404 -40.70 -7.53 -7.68
CA GLY A 404 -41.57 -8.40 -8.45
C GLY A 404 -41.17 -8.56 -9.92
N LYS A 405 -40.53 -7.54 -10.53
CA LYS A 405 -40.02 -7.59 -11.90
C LYS A 405 -38.94 -8.67 -12.10
N TYR A 406 -38.21 -8.98 -11.06
CA TYR A 406 -37.07 -9.90 -11.07
C TYR A 406 -37.37 -11.20 -10.28
N ASN A 407 -38.56 -11.34 -9.75
CA ASN A 407 -38.98 -12.45 -8.89
C ASN A 407 -38.08 -12.56 -7.62
N ILE A 408 -37.79 -11.42 -6.99
CA ILE A 408 -36.98 -11.29 -5.78
C ILE A 408 -37.89 -11.02 -4.59
N THR A 409 -37.62 -11.63 -3.44
CA THR A 409 -38.35 -11.36 -2.20
C THR A 409 -37.93 -10.00 -1.64
N PRO A 410 -38.85 -9.08 -1.35
CA PRO A 410 -38.52 -7.81 -0.77
C PRO A 410 -37.85 -7.91 0.60
N VAL A 411 -36.93 -7.01 0.86
CA VAL A 411 -36.24 -6.87 2.14
C VAL A 411 -37.15 -6.15 3.13
N ASP A 412 -37.29 -6.71 4.33
CA ASP A 412 -38.24 -6.25 5.36
C ASP A 412 -37.69 -5.15 6.28
N ARG A 413 -36.38 -4.88 6.26
CA ARG A 413 -35.71 -3.90 7.12
C ARG A 413 -34.41 -3.39 6.51
N LEU A 414 -33.90 -2.27 7.02
CA LEU A 414 -32.61 -1.68 6.65
C LEU A 414 -31.44 -2.51 7.22
N ASP A 415 -31.20 -3.67 6.60
CA ASP A 415 -30.11 -4.58 6.94
C ASP A 415 -29.15 -4.66 5.74
N PRO A 416 -27.87 -4.22 5.89
CA PRO A 416 -26.93 -4.15 4.79
C PRO A 416 -26.66 -5.51 4.15
N TRP A 417 -26.66 -6.60 4.93
CA TRP A 417 -26.45 -7.95 4.39
C TRP A 417 -27.63 -8.45 3.59
N LYS A 418 -28.87 -8.16 4.02
CA LYS A 418 -30.07 -8.50 3.25
C LYS A 418 -30.16 -7.72 1.95
N ILE A 419 -29.80 -6.43 1.98
CA ILE A 419 -29.74 -5.59 0.78
C ILE A 419 -28.69 -6.13 -0.20
N LYS A 420 -27.49 -6.51 0.29
CA LYS A 420 -26.48 -7.17 -0.51
C LYS A 420 -26.99 -8.46 -1.17
N LEU A 421 -27.61 -9.33 -0.41
CA LEU A 421 -28.16 -10.58 -0.95
C LEU A 421 -29.23 -10.32 -2.04
N SER A 422 -30.03 -9.28 -1.89
CA SER A 422 -30.98 -8.84 -2.91
C SER A 422 -30.31 -8.39 -4.21
N LEU A 423 -29.11 -7.75 -4.14
CA LEU A 423 -28.30 -7.44 -5.33
C LEU A 423 -27.73 -8.71 -5.98
N VAL A 424 -27.30 -9.68 -5.21
CA VAL A 424 -26.85 -10.99 -5.72
C VAL A 424 -27.99 -11.69 -6.47
N ASP A 425 -29.18 -11.64 -5.93
CA ASP A 425 -30.38 -12.23 -6.59
C ASP A 425 -30.79 -11.43 -7.83
N LEU A 426 -30.60 -10.10 -7.83
CA LEU A 426 -30.77 -9.27 -9.01
C LEU A 426 -29.80 -9.66 -10.13
N ASP A 427 -28.52 -9.83 -9.82
CA ASP A 427 -27.52 -10.27 -10.81
C ASP A 427 -27.89 -11.63 -11.41
N LYS A 428 -28.30 -12.61 -10.58
CA LYS A 428 -28.79 -13.90 -11.05
C LYS A 428 -30.04 -13.79 -11.96
N ALA A 429 -30.89 -12.82 -11.70
CA ALA A 429 -32.08 -12.58 -12.55
C ALA A 429 -31.63 -11.95 -13.89
N LEU A 430 -30.71 -11.00 -13.88
CA LEU A 430 -30.17 -10.35 -15.07
C LEU A 430 -29.38 -11.32 -15.97
N VAL A 431 -28.67 -12.28 -15.40
CA VAL A 431 -28.00 -13.35 -16.16
C VAL A 431 -28.95 -14.09 -17.09
N ARG A 432 -30.20 -14.31 -16.66
CA ARG A 432 -31.23 -15.01 -17.46
C ARG A 432 -31.68 -14.20 -18.69
N SER A 433 -31.55 -12.89 -18.64
CA SER A 433 -31.85 -11.98 -19.76
C SER A 433 -30.60 -11.59 -20.59
N GLY A 434 -29.44 -12.20 -20.33
CA GLY A 434 -28.19 -11.85 -21.03
C GLY A 434 -27.53 -10.56 -20.56
N GLU A 435 -27.87 -10.10 -19.36
CA GLU A 435 -27.33 -8.92 -18.72
C GLU A 435 -26.53 -9.31 -17.48
N ARG A 436 -25.77 -8.36 -16.92
CA ARG A 436 -25.06 -8.50 -15.64
C ARG A 436 -25.02 -7.15 -14.93
N ILE A 437 -24.80 -7.14 -13.64
CA ILE A 437 -24.49 -5.88 -12.96
C ILE A 437 -23.12 -5.37 -13.46
N GLY A 438 -23.12 -4.19 -14.06
CA GLY A 438 -21.91 -3.50 -14.54
C GLY A 438 -21.37 -2.48 -13.56
N ALA A 439 -22.24 -1.83 -12.80
CA ALA A 439 -21.91 -0.89 -11.73
C ALA A 439 -23.13 -0.72 -10.81
N VAL A 440 -22.87 -0.40 -9.54
CA VAL A 440 -23.88 -0.04 -8.54
C VAL A 440 -23.67 1.39 -8.08
N LEU A 441 -24.68 2.23 -8.20
CA LEU A 441 -24.77 3.54 -7.60
C LEU A 441 -25.74 3.50 -6.43
N ILE A 442 -25.24 3.61 -5.22
CA ILE A 442 -26.05 3.73 -4.00
C ILE A 442 -26.52 5.17 -3.89
N VAL A 443 -27.80 5.39 -3.61
CA VAL A 443 -28.36 6.74 -3.41
C VAL A 443 -28.98 6.84 -2.02
N GLY A 444 -28.45 7.82 -1.28
CA GLY A 444 -28.73 8.09 0.13
C GLY A 444 -27.55 7.81 1.04
N GLY A 445 -27.54 8.47 2.19
CA GLY A 445 -26.58 8.26 3.28
C GLY A 445 -26.81 6.96 4.04
N ASP A 446 -26.15 6.81 5.18
CA ASP A 446 -26.24 5.62 6.04
C ASP A 446 -27.66 5.34 6.55
N GLU A 447 -28.47 6.39 6.76
CA GLU A 447 -29.87 6.30 7.19
C GLU A 447 -30.81 5.76 6.10
N VAL A 448 -30.43 5.88 4.82
CA VAL A 448 -31.22 5.41 3.68
C VAL A 448 -30.76 4.01 3.23
N VAL A 449 -29.47 3.87 2.97
CA VAL A 449 -28.85 2.58 2.65
C VAL A 449 -27.63 2.44 3.55
N PRO A 450 -27.71 1.60 4.60
CA PRO A 450 -26.65 1.56 5.61
C PRO A 450 -25.32 1.06 5.04
N PHE A 451 -24.23 1.59 5.54
CA PHE A 451 -22.91 1.01 5.31
C PHE A 451 -22.79 -0.35 6.02
N HIS A 452 -22.06 -1.26 5.43
CA HIS A 452 -21.56 -2.40 6.17
C HIS A 452 -20.55 -1.93 7.20
N ARG A 453 -20.66 -2.38 8.44
CA ARG A 453 -19.66 -2.18 9.50
C ARG A 453 -18.73 -3.38 9.48
N LEU A 454 -17.60 -3.20 8.77
CA LEU A 454 -16.62 -4.27 8.62
C LEU A 454 -15.67 -4.29 9.82
N PRO A 455 -15.14 -5.47 10.16
CA PRO A 455 -14.11 -5.56 11.18
C PRO A 455 -12.89 -4.71 10.82
N ASN A 456 -12.38 -3.94 11.79
CA ASN A 456 -11.13 -3.23 11.61
C ASN A 456 -9.95 -4.21 11.82
N PRO A 457 -9.09 -4.44 10.81
CA PRO A 457 -7.95 -5.35 10.93
C PRO A 457 -6.75 -4.71 11.65
N THR A 458 -6.79 -3.41 11.90
CA THR A 458 -5.71 -2.65 12.54
C THR A 458 -5.97 -2.50 14.03
N ASP A 459 -4.90 -2.28 14.81
CA ASP A 459 -4.99 -2.06 16.26
C ASP A 459 -4.97 -0.53 16.53
N ASP A 460 -5.95 0.16 15.95
CA ASP A 460 -6.18 1.59 16.14
C ASP A 460 -7.51 1.86 16.87
N SER A 461 -7.92 3.13 16.94
CA SER A 461 -9.12 3.56 17.69
C SER A 461 -10.45 3.25 17.00
N ASP A 462 -10.44 2.89 15.71
CA ASP A 462 -11.67 2.62 14.98
C ASP A 462 -12.24 1.25 15.35
N GLU A 463 -13.46 1.19 15.85
CA GLU A 463 -14.12 -0.07 16.22
C GLU A 463 -14.50 -0.89 14.99
N SER A 464 -14.89 -0.25 13.90
CA SER A 464 -15.29 -0.88 12.64
C SER A 464 -15.03 0.05 11.47
N VAL A 465 -14.94 -0.52 10.26
CA VAL A 465 -14.77 0.22 9.01
C VAL A 465 -16.11 0.30 8.27
N PRO A 466 -16.76 1.48 8.22
CA PRO A 466 -17.94 1.68 7.37
C PRO A 466 -17.56 1.53 5.90
N SER A 467 -18.24 0.64 5.17
CA SER A 467 -17.84 0.33 3.79
C SER A 467 -19.02 -0.05 2.89
N ASP A 468 -18.95 0.37 1.63
CA ASP A 468 -19.85 -0.05 0.57
C ASP A 468 -19.32 -1.24 -0.24
N SER A 469 -18.09 -1.66 0.01
CA SER A 469 -17.46 -2.74 -0.76
C SER A 469 -18.26 -4.04 -0.82
N PRO A 470 -18.96 -4.50 0.25
CA PRO A 470 -19.78 -5.71 0.17
C PRO A 470 -20.93 -5.63 -0.84
N TYR A 471 -21.47 -4.44 -1.12
CA TYR A 471 -22.50 -4.27 -2.18
C TYR A 471 -21.96 -4.51 -3.58
N GLY A 472 -20.64 -4.53 -3.75
CA GLY A 472 -19.95 -4.82 -5.00
C GLY A 472 -19.54 -6.28 -5.16
N ALA A 473 -19.82 -7.17 -4.21
CA ALA A 473 -19.32 -8.55 -4.20
C ALA A 473 -20.44 -9.57 -4.26
N LEU A 474 -20.28 -10.59 -5.11
CA LEU A 474 -21.19 -11.73 -5.20
C LEU A 474 -21.11 -12.65 -3.97
N ASP A 475 -19.92 -12.82 -3.45
CA ASP A 475 -19.61 -13.69 -2.32
C ASP A 475 -19.26 -12.92 -1.02
N THR A 476 -18.56 -13.55 -0.12
CA THR A 476 -18.06 -12.94 1.13
C THR A 476 -16.76 -12.17 0.96
N ASN A 477 -16.15 -12.22 -0.24
CA ASN A 477 -14.91 -11.50 -0.54
C ASN A 477 -15.20 -10.06 -0.99
N TYR A 478 -15.26 -9.14 -0.07
CA TYR A 478 -15.54 -7.72 -0.32
C TYR A 478 -14.28 -6.87 -0.53
N PHE A 479 -13.08 -7.44 -0.50
CA PHE A 479 -11.82 -6.71 -0.74
C PHE A 479 -11.59 -6.45 -2.23
N VAL A 480 -11.90 -7.45 -3.08
CA VAL A 480 -11.88 -7.31 -4.53
C VAL A 480 -13.30 -7.56 -5.02
N THR A 481 -13.99 -6.49 -5.39
CA THR A 481 -15.39 -6.55 -5.78
C THR A 481 -15.56 -7.03 -7.23
N ASP A 482 -16.74 -7.60 -7.55
CA ASP A 482 -17.09 -8.09 -8.89
C ASP A 482 -17.49 -6.93 -9.83
N TRP A 483 -18.04 -5.86 -9.26
CA TRP A 483 -18.39 -4.62 -9.96
C TRP A 483 -18.06 -3.39 -9.13
N PRO A 484 -17.87 -2.22 -9.77
CA PRO A 484 -17.65 -0.97 -9.06
C PRO A 484 -18.90 -0.55 -8.29
N VAL A 485 -18.68 0.03 -7.12
CA VAL A 485 -19.72 0.65 -6.29
C VAL A 485 -19.33 2.11 -6.02
N GLY A 486 -20.30 2.99 -6.12
CA GLY A 486 -20.21 4.39 -5.72
C GLY A 486 -21.47 4.81 -4.96
N ARG A 487 -21.38 5.94 -4.23
CA ARG A 487 -22.50 6.47 -3.45
C ARG A 487 -22.75 7.94 -3.74
N LEU A 488 -24.01 8.34 -3.91
CA LEU A 488 -24.50 9.69 -3.78
C LEU A 488 -25.15 9.84 -2.39
N PRO A 489 -24.43 10.36 -1.41
CA PRO A 489 -24.89 10.25 -0.01
C PRO A 489 -25.99 11.23 0.36
N GLY A 490 -26.04 12.43 -0.25
CA GLY A 490 -26.72 13.55 0.35
C GLY A 490 -25.98 14.01 1.63
N GLU A 491 -26.65 14.75 2.49
CA GLU A 491 -26.15 15.10 3.81
C GLU A 491 -27.00 14.47 4.93
N TYR A 492 -26.50 14.48 6.15
CA TYR A 492 -27.24 14.05 7.31
C TYR A 492 -28.40 15.02 7.60
N GLY A 493 -29.56 14.49 7.96
CA GLY A 493 -30.75 15.27 8.26
C GLY A 493 -31.85 15.16 7.21
N ALA A 494 -32.86 16.04 7.33
CA ALA A 494 -34.07 15.97 6.50
C ALA A 494 -34.00 16.78 5.19
N ASP A 495 -32.91 17.54 4.98
CA ASP A 495 -32.73 18.29 3.74
C ASP A 495 -32.24 17.40 2.61
N MET A 496 -32.98 17.39 1.50
CA MET A 496 -32.60 16.63 0.31
C MET A 496 -31.88 17.49 -0.74
N GLY A 497 -31.59 18.76 -0.43
CA GLY A 497 -31.03 19.72 -1.38
C GLY A 497 -29.72 19.26 -1.98
N LEU A 498 -28.78 18.86 -1.12
CA LEU A 498 -27.48 18.33 -1.55
C LEU A 498 -27.61 17.05 -2.41
N LEU A 499 -28.48 16.11 -2.01
CA LEU A 499 -28.72 14.88 -2.80
C LEU A 499 -29.27 15.19 -4.19
N MET A 500 -30.22 16.12 -4.28
CA MET A 500 -30.78 16.56 -5.56
C MET A 500 -29.74 17.26 -6.44
N GLU A 501 -28.83 18.02 -5.87
CA GLU A 501 -27.75 18.67 -6.59
C GLU A 501 -26.72 17.66 -7.11
N GLN A 502 -26.33 16.71 -6.30
CA GLN A 502 -25.45 15.59 -6.69
C GLN A 502 -26.05 14.81 -7.88
N MET A 503 -27.35 14.49 -7.83
CA MET A 503 -28.05 13.82 -8.95
C MET A 503 -28.05 14.68 -10.22
N ARG A 504 -28.30 15.99 -10.12
CA ARG A 504 -28.27 16.89 -11.29
C ARG A 504 -26.89 16.98 -11.91
N ASN A 505 -25.82 17.06 -11.09
CA ASN A 505 -24.44 17.07 -11.55
C ASN A 505 -24.12 15.79 -12.34
N LEU A 506 -24.52 14.64 -11.82
CA LEU A 506 -24.33 13.34 -12.48
C LEU A 506 -25.14 13.21 -13.76
N MET A 507 -26.42 13.67 -13.77
CA MET A 507 -27.24 13.73 -15.00
C MET A 507 -26.63 14.68 -16.05
N GLY A 508 -26.11 15.82 -15.64
CA GLY A 508 -25.40 16.75 -16.52
C GLY A 508 -24.19 16.10 -17.18
N TYR A 509 -23.45 15.28 -16.44
CA TYR A 509 -22.32 14.52 -16.97
C TYR A 509 -22.77 13.44 -17.99
N HIS A 510 -23.71 12.59 -17.64
CA HIS A 510 -24.21 11.53 -18.53
C HIS A 510 -25.01 12.06 -19.73
N GLY A 511 -25.67 13.20 -19.58
CA GLY A 511 -26.45 13.84 -20.66
C GLY A 511 -25.62 14.66 -21.64
N SER A 512 -24.38 14.98 -21.29
CA SER A 512 -23.47 15.63 -22.23
C SER A 512 -23.10 14.61 -23.31
N PRO A 513 -23.21 14.96 -24.62
CA PRO A 513 -22.74 14.06 -25.65
C PRO A 513 -21.29 13.73 -25.34
N ALA A 514 -20.98 12.42 -25.29
CA ALA A 514 -19.59 11.99 -25.28
C ALA A 514 -18.89 12.80 -26.34
N THR A 515 -17.89 13.59 -25.98
CA THR A 515 -17.03 14.26 -26.93
C THR A 515 -16.39 13.13 -27.74
N SER A 516 -17.14 12.70 -28.80
CA SER A 516 -16.50 12.04 -29.92
C SER A 516 -15.38 13.01 -30.28
N THR A 517 -14.14 12.56 -30.17
CA THR A 517 -13.02 13.24 -30.81
C THR A 517 -13.52 13.52 -32.23
N SER A 518 -13.97 14.74 -32.45
CA SER A 518 -14.49 15.15 -33.72
C SER A 518 -13.42 14.79 -34.74
N LEU A 519 -13.82 14.26 -35.88
CA LEU A 519 -12.88 14.08 -37.01
C LEU A 519 -12.06 15.35 -37.23
N ILE A 520 -12.64 16.52 -36.90
CA ILE A 520 -11.98 17.81 -36.85
C ILE A 520 -10.87 17.88 -35.81
N ASP A 521 -11.07 17.35 -34.59
CA ASP A 521 -10.03 17.31 -33.54
C ASP A 521 -8.93 16.32 -33.92
N SER A 522 -9.27 15.21 -34.56
CA SER A 522 -8.28 14.24 -35.08
C SER A 522 -7.48 14.86 -36.25
N ILE A 523 -8.12 15.65 -37.12
CA ILE A 523 -7.46 16.38 -38.22
C ILE A 523 -6.61 17.53 -37.66
N LEU A 524 -7.12 18.27 -36.67
CA LEU A 524 -6.37 19.34 -36.01
C LEU A 524 -5.17 18.79 -35.24
N ASN A 525 -5.32 17.66 -34.57
CA ASN A 525 -4.19 16.97 -33.91
C ASN A 525 -3.16 16.46 -34.92
N LEU A 526 -3.57 16.02 -36.10
CA LEU A 526 -2.66 15.61 -37.19
C LEU A 526 -1.94 16.83 -37.82
N LEU A 527 -2.64 17.95 -37.99
CA LEU A 527 -2.08 19.16 -38.58
C LEU A 527 -1.20 19.98 -37.64
N PHE A 528 -1.46 19.87 -36.31
CA PHE A 528 -0.70 20.56 -35.27
C PHE A 528 0.27 19.68 -34.52
N PHE A 529 0.81 18.64 -35.18
CA PHE A 529 1.81 17.71 -34.63
C PHE A 529 3.04 18.42 -33.99
N TRP A 530 3.25 19.69 -34.28
CA TRP A 530 4.34 20.53 -33.74
C TRP A 530 3.97 21.25 -32.44
N ASN A 531 2.71 21.22 -32.00
CA ASN A 531 2.23 21.89 -30.79
C ASN A 531 1.79 20.87 -29.72
N LYS A 532 2.63 19.89 -29.41
CA LYS A 532 2.43 18.95 -28.26
C LYS A 532 2.23 19.66 -26.90
N GLY A 533 2.48 20.96 -26.81
CA GLY A 533 2.30 21.75 -25.59
C GLY A 533 0.90 22.35 -25.39
N LEU A 534 0.01 22.30 -26.42
CA LEU A 534 -1.35 22.86 -26.31
C LEU A 534 -2.47 21.84 -26.23
N ALA A 535 -2.23 20.58 -26.66
CA ALA A 535 -3.22 19.48 -26.58
C ALA A 535 -3.31 18.82 -25.20
N ASP A 536 -2.31 18.95 -24.35
CA ASP A 536 -2.24 18.38 -23.00
C ASP A 536 -2.63 19.39 -21.90
N ARG A 537 -3.72 20.14 -22.11
CA ARG A 537 -4.29 21.01 -21.07
C ARG A 537 -5.24 20.24 -20.12
N HIS A 538 -4.94 19.01 -19.77
CA HIS A 538 -5.52 18.39 -18.60
C HIS A 538 -4.58 18.70 -17.42
N PHE A 539 -4.79 19.87 -16.83
CA PHE A 539 -4.12 20.25 -15.60
C PHE A 539 -4.67 19.37 -14.48
N ASN A 540 -3.79 18.67 -13.79
CA ASN A 540 -4.10 17.91 -12.58
C ASN A 540 -3.32 18.52 -11.43
N LEU A 541 -3.90 18.51 -10.24
CA LEU A 541 -3.34 19.16 -9.08
C LEU A 541 -3.19 18.15 -7.94
N GLY A 542 -2.04 18.20 -7.25
CA GLY A 542 -1.80 17.50 -6.00
C GLY A 542 -1.60 18.49 -4.84
N TYR A 543 -2.06 18.12 -3.65
CA TYR A 543 -1.85 18.86 -2.42
C TYR A 543 -1.50 17.89 -1.30
N THR A 544 -0.34 18.06 -0.67
CA THR A 544 0.19 17.10 0.30
C THR A 544 0.80 17.80 1.51
N ALA A 545 0.80 17.12 2.64
CA ALA A 545 1.62 17.51 3.78
C ALA A 545 3.10 17.48 3.38
N SER A 546 3.89 18.46 3.84
CA SER A 546 5.29 18.62 3.43
C SER A 546 6.14 17.40 3.77
N VAL A 547 5.88 16.77 4.91
CA VAL A 547 6.55 15.55 5.36
C VAL A 547 6.37 14.37 4.37
N TRP A 548 5.27 14.32 3.64
CA TRP A 548 4.95 13.23 2.69
C TRP A 548 5.25 13.56 1.23
N ARG A 549 5.94 14.66 0.97
CA ARG A 549 6.29 15.12 -0.37
C ARG A 549 6.87 14.02 -1.25
N ARG A 550 7.71 13.13 -0.69
CA ARG A 550 8.42 12.09 -1.46
C ARG A 550 7.49 10.98 -1.94
N SER A 551 6.66 10.42 -1.07
CA SER A 551 5.66 9.41 -1.44
C SER A 551 4.60 10.01 -2.38
N SER A 552 4.11 11.20 -2.06
CA SER A 552 3.10 11.91 -2.86
C SER A 552 3.58 12.25 -4.27
N LEU A 553 4.86 12.60 -4.46
CA LEU A 553 5.43 12.80 -5.79
C LEU A 553 5.35 11.53 -6.64
N VAL A 554 5.58 10.38 -6.05
CA VAL A 554 5.50 9.10 -6.78
C VAL A 554 4.05 8.73 -7.04
N ALA A 555 3.15 8.90 -6.06
CA ALA A 555 1.72 8.61 -6.22
C ALA A 555 1.07 9.53 -7.27
N PHE A 556 1.43 10.81 -7.30
CA PHE A 556 0.90 11.82 -8.23
C PHE A 556 1.47 11.74 -9.65
N ARG A 557 2.69 11.19 -9.81
CA ARG A 557 3.43 11.17 -11.09
C ARG A 557 2.65 10.62 -12.29
N PRO A 558 1.75 9.64 -12.17
CA PRO A 558 0.97 9.17 -13.31
C PRO A 558 0.13 10.26 -14.00
N ILE A 559 -0.35 11.26 -13.26
CA ILE A 559 -1.29 12.27 -13.73
C ILE A 559 -0.70 13.67 -13.78
N GLY A 560 0.44 13.94 -13.13
CA GLY A 560 0.97 15.30 -13.06
C GLY A 560 2.47 15.38 -12.81
N GLU A 561 3.04 16.54 -13.12
CA GLU A 561 4.41 16.89 -12.82
C GLU A 561 4.53 17.42 -11.39
N GLY A 562 5.69 17.23 -10.74
CA GLY A 562 5.93 17.66 -9.36
C GLY A 562 5.74 19.17 -9.09
N LYS A 563 5.78 20.02 -10.12
CA LYS A 563 5.49 21.47 -10.00
C LYS A 563 4.02 21.76 -9.67
N TYR A 564 3.12 20.83 -9.94
CA TYR A 564 1.68 20.91 -9.64
C TYR A 564 1.30 20.17 -8.36
N LEU A 565 2.29 19.63 -7.63
CA LEU A 565 2.12 19.08 -6.29
C LEU A 565 2.46 20.18 -5.26
N TYR A 566 1.45 20.75 -4.64
CA TYR A 566 1.56 21.79 -3.63
C TYR A 566 1.78 21.19 -2.25
N LEU A 567 2.42 21.93 -1.36
CA LEU A 567 2.79 21.46 -0.02
C LEU A 567 2.04 22.24 1.06
N SER A 568 1.79 21.58 2.19
CA SER A 568 1.23 22.18 3.39
C SER A 568 2.04 21.79 4.64
N PRO A 569 2.74 22.76 5.28
CA PRO A 569 3.04 24.11 4.81
C PRO A 569 4.02 24.11 3.63
N ASN A 570 4.14 25.24 2.94
CA ASN A 570 5.00 25.34 1.75
C ASN A 570 6.35 26.02 2.00
N GLY A 571 6.82 26.08 3.23
CA GLY A 571 8.10 26.68 3.64
C GLY A 571 8.19 28.21 3.51
N LYS A 572 7.20 28.86 2.88
CA LYS A 572 7.12 30.32 2.66
C LYS A 572 5.93 30.97 3.37
N ASN A 573 5.28 30.25 4.28
CA ASN A 573 4.05 30.67 4.97
C ASN A 573 2.91 31.17 4.06
N ALA A 574 2.94 30.82 2.77
CA ALA A 574 1.87 31.14 1.84
C ALA A 574 0.81 30.05 1.89
N SER A 575 -0.42 30.40 2.26
CA SER A 575 -1.57 29.51 2.18
C SER A 575 -1.78 29.01 0.74
N PHE A 576 -2.24 27.77 0.60
CA PHE A 576 -2.62 27.22 -0.69
C PHE A 576 -3.77 28.05 -1.31
N ASP A 577 -3.56 28.49 -2.56
CA ASP A 577 -4.63 29.17 -3.29
C ASP A 577 -5.63 28.14 -3.81
N VAL A 578 -6.73 27.97 -3.09
CA VAL A 578 -7.79 27.01 -3.40
C VAL A 578 -8.41 27.21 -4.79
N ARG A 579 -8.33 28.44 -5.35
CA ARG A 579 -8.86 28.72 -6.70
C ARG A 579 -8.19 27.91 -7.79
N LYS A 580 -6.98 27.41 -7.54
CA LYS A 580 -6.27 26.51 -8.46
C LYS A 580 -7.00 25.18 -8.68
N LEU A 581 -7.86 24.77 -7.75
CA LEU A 581 -8.70 23.59 -7.90
C LEU A 581 -9.70 23.74 -9.07
N ALA A 582 -10.11 24.97 -9.38
CA ALA A 582 -11.07 25.25 -10.45
C ALA A 582 -10.59 24.84 -11.86
N ASP A 583 -9.28 24.78 -12.07
CA ASP A 583 -8.67 24.46 -13.36
C ASP A 583 -8.27 22.98 -13.48
N ALA A 584 -8.32 22.23 -12.37
CA ALA A 584 -7.90 20.84 -12.32
C ALA A 584 -9.00 19.87 -12.80
N GLN A 585 -8.60 18.83 -13.53
CA GLN A 585 -9.49 17.71 -13.88
C GLN A 585 -9.48 16.65 -12.78
N VAL A 586 -8.30 16.33 -12.24
CA VAL A 586 -8.12 15.40 -11.14
C VAL A 586 -7.39 16.11 -10.00
N GLY A 587 -7.92 16.04 -8.80
CA GLY A 587 -7.30 16.48 -7.55
C GLY A 587 -6.78 15.28 -6.76
N TYR A 588 -5.53 15.35 -6.34
CA TYR A 588 -4.89 14.37 -5.45
C TYR A 588 -4.54 15.02 -4.13
N PHE A 589 -5.00 14.44 -3.01
CA PHE A 589 -4.79 14.98 -1.68
C PHE A 589 -4.14 13.93 -0.77
N ASN A 590 -2.99 14.29 -0.18
CA ASN A 590 -2.32 13.48 0.83
C ASN A 590 -2.00 14.36 2.05
N VAL A 591 -2.99 14.54 2.90
CA VAL A 591 -3.00 15.41 4.07
C VAL A 591 -3.62 14.67 5.24
N HIS A 592 -3.51 15.21 6.45
CA HIS A 592 -4.21 14.66 7.62
C HIS A 592 -5.70 14.96 7.60
N GLY A 593 -6.48 14.05 8.12
CA GLY A 593 -7.88 14.24 8.47
C GLY A 593 -8.17 13.61 9.82
N VAL A 594 -9.19 14.11 10.50
CA VAL A 594 -9.67 13.61 11.78
C VAL A 594 -11.19 13.42 11.73
N GLU A 595 -11.70 12.47 12.50
CA GLU A 595 -13.10 12.05 12.46
C GLU A 595 -14.07 13.21 12.76
N ASP A 596 -13.79 13.97 13.83
CA ASP A 596 -14.67 14.98 14.36
C ASP A 596 -14.47 16.37 13.73
N ALA A 597 -13.52 16.54 12.80
CA ALA A 597 -13.26 17.82 12.14
C ALA A 597 -13.59 17.77 10.65
N GLY A 598 -14.15 18.87 10.14
CA GLY A 598 -14.37 19.02 8.70
C GLY A 598 -13.12 19.41 7.91
N GLU A 599 -12.08 19.88 8.61
CA GLU A 599 -10.85 20.37 7.99
C GLU A 599 -9.85 19.26 7.72
N TRP A 600 -8.98 19.49 6.74
CA TRP A 600 -7.76 18.74 6.52
C TRP A 600 -6.53 19.54 6.94
N TYR A 601 -5.49 18.84 7.41
CA TYR A 601 -4.29 19.45 7.97
C TYR A 601 -3.05 19.04 7.20
N GLY A 602 -2.12 19.99 7.05
CA GLY A 602 -0.77 19.71 6.60
C GLY A 602 0.10 19.17 7.74
N GLN A 603 1.34 18.86 7.41
CA GLN A 603 2.38 18.58 8.40
C GLN A 603 3.71 19.09 7.89
N LYS A 604 4.42 19.78 8.77
CA LYS A 604 5.77 20.29 8.54
C LYS A 604 6.75 19.15 8.25
N ASP A 605 7.68 19.39 7.35
CA ASP A 605 8.85 18.51 7.23
C ASP A 605 9.82 18.89 8.36
N PRO A 606 10.19 17.97 9.27
CA PRO A 606 11.13 18.26 10.36
C PRO A 606 12.51 18.75 9.89
N THR A 607 12.85 18.52 8.63
CA THR A 607 14.12 18.96 8.04
C THR A 607 14.08 20.40 7.51
N GLU A 608 12.89 21.02 7.45
CA GLU A 608 12.70 22.41 6.99
C GLU A 608 12.59 23.36 8.19
N ASN A 609 13.32 24.47 8.18
CA ASN A 609 13.23 25.55 9.19
C ASN A 609 12.01 26.42 8.89
N ASP A 610 10.82 25.94 9.29
CA ASP A 610 9.58 26.72 9.26
C ASP A 610 9.14 27.06 10.69
N SER A 611 8.86 28.31 10.97
CA SER A 611 8.43 28.80 12.30
C SER A 611 6.92 28.65 12.56
N GLY A 612 6.16 28.13 11.58
CA GLY A 612 4.71 27.93 11.68
C GLY A 612 4.33 26.75 12.58
N PRO A 613 3.02 26.48 12.75
CA PRO A 613 2.53 25.31 13.49
C PRO A 613 2.93 24.01 12.79
N ASP A 614 3.11 22.94 13.56
CA ASP A 614 3.51 21.64 13.02
C ASP A 614 2.41 21.03 12.12
N PHE A 615 1.14 21.25 12.47
CA PHE A 615 -0.03 20.80 11.74
C PHE A 615 -0.93 21.98 11.33
N PRO A 616 -0.57 22.77 10.30
CA PRO A 616 -1.41 23.88 9.85
C PRO A 616 -2.67 23.36 9.16
N VAL A 617 -3.77 24.08 9.27
CA VAL A 617 -4.98 23.80 8.48
C VAL A 617 -4.62 23.94 6.98
N ALA A 618 -4.82 22.86 6.24
CA ALA A 618 -4.55 22.79 4.80
C ALA A 618 -5.77 23.18 3.96
N LEU A 619 -6.97 22.72 4.33
CA LEU A 619 -8.20 22.93 3.59
C LEU A 619 -9.40 22.86 4.52
N ARG A 620 -10.42 23.71 4.27
CA ARG A 620 -11.71 23.71 4.98
C ARG A 620 -12.87 23.54 4.01
N PRO A 621 -14.03 23.05 4.46
CA PRO A 621 -15.25 23.04 3.65
C PRO A 621 -15.58 24.42 3.07
N MET A 622 -15.50 25.47 3.89
CA MET A 622 -15.76 26.86 3.47
C MET A 622 -14.79 27.36 2.37
N ASP A 623 -13.59 26.83 2.28
CA ASP A 623 -12.64 27.19 1.20
C ASP A 623 -13.11 26.62 -0.13
N ILE A 624 -13.67 25.40 -0.12
CA ILE A 624 -14.29 24.76 -1.30
C ILE A 624 -15.57 25.49 -1.71
N GLN A 625 -16.39 25.95 -0.75
CA GLN A 625 -17.61 26.70 -1.07
C GLN A 625 -17.35 28.00 -1.84
N ARG A 626 -16.17 28.62 -1.65
CA ARG A 626 -15.76 29.87 -2.31
C ARG A 626 -15.32 29.73 -3.76
N ILE A 627 -15.02 28.50 -4.21
CA ILE A 627 -14.60 28.28 -5.61
C ILE A 627 -15.80 28.03 -6.51
N THR A 628 -15.68 28.43 -7.77
CA THR A 628 -16.74 28.33 -8.77
C THR A 628 -16.77 26.98 -9.49
N ARG A 629 -15.65 26.30 -9.52
CA ARG A 629 -15.46 24.96 -10.14
C ARG A 629 -14.59 24.11 -9.27
N THR A 630 -14.77 22.80 -9.35
CA THR A 630 -13.97 21.77 -8.66
C THR A 630 -13.35 20.81 -9.67
N PRO A 631 -12.32 20.05 -9.29
CA PRO A 631 -11.90 18.90 -10.07
C PRO A 631 -13.08 17.95 -10.32
N ARG A 632 -13.07 17.25 -11.46
CA ARG A 632 -14.11 16.23 -11.72
C ARG A 632 -13.96 15.00 -10.87
N ILE A 633 -12.71 14.61 -10.58
CA ILE A 633 -12.35 13.43 -9.79
C ILE A 633 -11.41 13.89 -8.68
N VAL A 634 -11.64 13.40 -7.48
CA VAL A 634 -10.78 13.64 -6.31
C VAL A 634 -10.36 12.30 -5.72
N PHE A 635 -9.06 12.13 -5.51
CA PHE A 635 -8.49 11.03 -4.73
C PHE A 635 -7.85 11.60 -3.48
N CYS A 636 -8.30 11.14 -2.30
CA CYS A 636 -7.86 11.63 -1.00
C CYS A 636 -7.32 10.47 -0.14
N GLU A 637 -6.11 10.64 0.35
CA GLU A 637 -5.46 9.70 1.27
C GLU A 637 -5.64 10.09 2.75
N ALA A 638 -6.27 11.23 3.03
CA ALA A 638 -6.50 11.67 4.40
C ALA A 638 -7.30 10.61 5.21
N CYS A 639 -6.92 10.42 6.46
CA CYS A 639 -7.76 9.71 7.41
C CYS A 639 -9.14 10.38 7.44
N TYR A 640 -10.20 9.58 7.47
CA TYR A 640 -11.59 10.08 7.44
C TYR A 640 -11.91 11.02 6.27
N GLY A 641 -11.06 11.04 5.22
CA GLY A 641 -11.26 11.92 4.05
C GLY A 641 -12.53 11.64 3.25
N GLY A 642 -13.08 10.44 3.36
CA GLY A 642 -14.38 10.02 2.83
C GLY A 642 -15.45 9.76 3.90
N HIS A 643 -15.20 10.17 5.16
CA HIS A 643 -16.15 9.99 6.24
C HIS A 643 -17.30 10.98 6.15
N ILE A 644 -18.52 10.46 6.04
CA ILE A 644 -19.74 11.24 5.81
C ILE A 644 -20.86 10.90 6.80
N LEU A 645 -20.57 10.02 7.77
CA LEU A 645 -21.57 9.60 8.76
C LEU A 645 -21.95 10.76 9.66
N GLU A 646 -23.26 11.00 9.79
CA GLU A 646 -23.83 12.02 10.64
C GLU A 646 -23.28 13.44 10.38
N LYS A 647 -22.83 13.73 9.12
CA LYS A 647 -22.25 15.02 8.75
C LYS A 647 -23.15 15.80 7.80
N ALA A 648 -23.25 17.12 8.06
CA ALA A 648 -23.80 18.10 7.13
C ALA A 648 -22.75 18.47 6.05
N GLU A 649 -23.18 19.18 5.01
CA GLU A 649 -22.29 19.57 3.90
C GLU A 649 -21.09 20.38 4.37
N ASP A 650 -21.28 21.32 5.28
CA ASP A 650 -20.22 22.21 5.80
C ASP A 650 -19.33 21.56 6.87
N GLU A 651 -19.64 20.36 7.30
CA GLU A 651 -18.86 19.54 8.24
C GLU A 651 -17.97 18.50 7.56
N SER A 652 -18.00 18.40 6.21
CA SER A 652 -17.23 17.43 5.45
C SER A 652 -16.75 17.99 4.11
N ILE A 653 -15.43 18.01 3.90
CA ILE A 653 -14.84 18.37 2.60
C ILE A 653 -15.37 17.45 1.49
N ALA A 654 -15.60 16.16 1.78
CA ALA A 654 -16.15 15.23 0.81
C ALA A 654 -17.55 15.64 0.34
N LEU A 655 -18.45 15.94 1.27
CA LEU A 655 -19.83 16.39 0.97
C LEU A 655 -19.82 17.73 0.24
N THR A 656 -19.05 18.70 0.73
CA THR A 656 -18.89 20.01 0.08
C THR A 656 -18.36 19.88 -1.35
N MET A 657 -17.36 19.03 -1.62
CA MET A 657 -16.84 18.80 -2.94
C MET A 657 -17.87 18.16 -3.87
N LEU A 658 -18.63 17.18 -3.40
CA LEU A 658 -19.70 16.53 -4.16
C LEU A 658 -20.84 17.52 -4.48
N GLY A 659 -21.20 18.40 -3.54
CA GLY A 659 -22.16 19.49 -3.75
C GLY A 659 -21.68 20.53 -4.79
N LYS A 660 -20.38 20.77 -4.86
CA LYS A 660 -19.76 21.71 -5.81
C LYS A 660 -19.47 21.10 -7.19
N GLY A 661 -19.89 19.86 -7.45
CA GLY A 661 -19.84 19.26 -8.78
C GLY A 661 -18.66 18.31 -9.02
N VAL A 662 -17.96 17.87 -7.98
CA VAL A 662 -17.08 16.70 -8.06
C VAL A 662 -17.94 15.50 -8.42
N LEU A 663 -17.62 14.81 -9.50
CA LEU A 663 -18.40 13.66 -10.00
C LEU A 663 -18.04 12.36 -9.28
N ALA A 664 -16.80 12.26 -8.79
CA ALA A 664 -16.34 11.13 -8.02
C ALA A 664 -15.26 11.54 -7.03
N MET A 665 -15.43 11.12 -5.79
CA MET A 665 -14.45 11.24 -4.72
C MET A 665 -14.12 9.88 -4.16
N VAL A 666 -12.84 9.58 -4.03
CA VAL A 666 -12.31 8.39 -3.34
C VAL A 666 -11.63 8.87 -2.07
N GLY A 667 -12.02 8.31 -0.94
CA GLY A 667 -11.46 8.65 0.36
C GLY A 667 -11.68 7.54 1.37
N SER A 668 -10.88 7.52 2.43
CA SER A 668 -11.03 6.57 3.53
C SER A 668 -12.16 6.98 4.46
N THR A 669 -12.92 6.02 4.95
CA THR A 669 -13.98 6.23 5.94
C THR A 669 -13.45 6.20 7.39
N THR A 670 -12.23 5.71 7.58
CA THR A 670 -11.52 5.54 8.85
C THR A 670 -10.08 6.01 8.72
N ILE A 671 -9.21 5.61 9.66
CA ILE A 671 -7.77 5.88 9.60
C ILE A 671 -7.18 5.25 8.33
N SER A 672 -6.34 6.02 7.65
CA SER A 672 -5.67 5.67 6.40
C SER A 672 -4.16 5.56 6.61
N TYR A 673 -3.55 4.47 6.16
CA TYR A 673 -2.14 4.21 6.33
C TYR A 673 -1.39 4.30 5.00
N GLY A 674 -0.27 4.98 5.01
CA GLY A 674 0.58 5.15 3.83
C GLY A 674 2.06 5.16 4.19
N SER A 675 2.92 5.56 3.26
CA SER A 675 4.37 5.63 3.40
C SER A 675 4.89 7.07 3.35
N VAL A 676 5.97 7.33 4.08
CA VAL A 676 6.68 8.63 3.99
C VAL A 676 7.59 8.66 2.76
N THR A 677 8.09 7.48 2.36
CA THR A 677 9.00 7.30 1.22
C THR A 677 8.63 6.07 0.40
N THR A 678 9.38 5.79 -0.66
CA THR A 678 9.24 4.54 -1.43
C THR A 678 9.91 3.36 -0.70
N PRO A 679 9.37 2.13 -0.88
CA PRO A 679 8.25 1.75 -1.74
C PRO A 679 6.90 2.20 -1.19
N LEU A 680 5.95 2.57 -2.07
CA LEU A 680 4.60 2.94 -1.68
C LEU A 680 3.87 1.75 -1.06
N ILE A 681 3.09 2.00 0.02
CA ILE A 681 2.23 1.01 0.68
C ILE A 681 0.85 1.60 0.95
N GLY A 682 -0.12 0.79 1.35
CA GLY A 682 -1.43 1.25 1.80
C GLY A 682 -2.08 2.25 0.84
N ALA A 683 -2.47 3.40 1.37
CA ALA A 683 -3.18 4.44 0.63
C ALA A 683 -2.36 5.03 -0.53
N ASP A 684 -1.07 5.28 -0.35
CA ASP A 684 -0.21 5.80 -1.43
C ASP A 684 -0.11 4.81 -2.61
N LEU A 685 -0.04 3.50 -2.33
CA LEU A 685 0.03 2.50 -3.38
C LEU A 685 -1.30 2.39 -4.14
N ILE A 686 -2.43 2.32 -3.43
CA ILE A 686 -3.73 2.26 -4.10
C ILE A 686 -4.02 3.58 -4.85
N GLY A 687 -3.61 4.73 -4.30
CA GLY A 687 -3.67 6.03 -4.97
C GLY A 687 -2.88 6.05 -6.28
N TYR A 688 -1.62 5.62 -6.24
CA TYR A 688 -0.81 5.49 -7.44
C TYR A 688 -1.47 4.60 -8.51
N LEU A 689 -2.02 3.43 -8.10
CA LEU A 689 -2.64 2.49 -9.03
C LEU A 689 -3.94 3.06 -9.64
N VAL A 690 -4.77 3.74 -8.85
CA VAL A 690 -5.98 4.41 -9.34
C VAL A 690 -5.63 5.52 -10.34
N LEU A 691 -4.70 6.41 -9.96
CA LEU A 691 -4.29 7.52 -10.82
C LEU A 691 -3.62 7.04 -12.12
N LYS A 692 -2.84 5.96 -12.05
CA LYS A 692 -2.28 5.29 -13.23
C LYS A 692 -3.38 4.76 -14.15
N ASN A 693 -4.38 4.07 -13.60
CA ASN A 693 -5.48 3.50 -14.37
C ASN A 693 -6.37 4.59 -14.99
N LEU A 694 -6.59 5.71 -14.29
CA LEU A 694 -7.27 6.90 -14.86
C LEU A 694 -6.50 7.50 -16.03
N ARG A 695 -5.18 7.66 -15.91
CA ARG A 695 -4.32 8.12 -17.01
C ARG A 695 -4.44 7.19 -18.23
N ASP A 696 -4.54 5.89 -18.00
CA ASP A 696 -4.67 4.85 -19.03
C ASP A 696 -6.09 4.82 -19.66
N GLY A 697 -6.98 5.76 -19.27
CA GLY A 697 -8.30 5.98 -19.88
C GLY A 697 -9.45 5.16 -19.26
N LEU A 698 -9.22 4.49 -18.15
CA LEU A 698 -10.30 3.77 -17.47
C LEU A 698 -11.21 4.75 -16.71
N SER A 699 -12.51 4.42 -16.61
CA SER A 699 -13.43 5.14 -15.72
C SER A 699 -12.99 4.99 -14.26
N ILE A 700 -13.45 5.88 -13.38
CA ILE A 700 -13.07 5.85 -11.96
C ILE A 700 -13.45 4.53 -11.29
N GLY A 701 -14.64 3.99 -11.58
CA GLY A 701 -15.09 2.69 -11.05
C GLY A 701 -14.22 1.55 -11.52
N ALA A 702 -13.90 1.47 -12.83
CA ALA A 702 -13.00 0.47 -13.38
C ALA A 702 -11.56 0.64 -12.85
N SER A 703 -11.12 1.89 -12.64
CA SER A 703 -9.81 2.19 -12.06
C SER A 703 -9.68 1.68 -10.63
N MET A 704 -10.71 1.89 -9.80
CA MET A 704 -10.75 1.38 -8.42
C MET A 704 -10.78 -0.15 -8.37
N LEU A 705 -11.64 -0.78 -9.19
CA LEU A 705 -11.74 -2.24 -9.26
C LEU A 705 -10.39 -2.87 -9.61
N LYS A 706 -9.76 -2.37 -10.68
CA LYS A 706 -8.45 -2.83 -11.13
C LYS A 706 -7.35 -2.52 -10.11
N ALA A 707 -7.37 -1.33 -9.50
CA ALA A 707 -6.38 -0.94 -8.49
C ALA A 707 -6.46 -1.82 -7.25
N LYS A 708 -7.65 -2.17 -6.76
CA LYS A 708 -7.81 -3.13 -5.64
C LYS A 708 -7.20 -4.49 -5.98
N ALA A 709 -7.45 -5.01 -7.18
CA ALA A 709 -6.87 -6.29 -7.62
C ALA A 709 -5.34 -6.21 -7.77
N GLU A 710 -4.83 -5.12 -8.34
CA GLU A 710 -3.38 -4.89 -8.48
C GLU A 710 -2.71 -4.67 -7.11
N PHE A 711 -3.36 -3.95 -6.20
CA PHE A 711 -2.91 -3.72 -4.83
C PHE A 711 -2.73 -5.04 -4.07
N VAL A 712 -3.74 -5.90 -4.08
CA VAL A 712 -3.66 -7.21 -3.40
C VAL A 712 -2.54 -8.07 -3.99
N ARG A 713 -2.38 -8.09 -5.32
CA ARG A 713 -1.27 -8.82 -5.97
C ARG A 713 0.10 -8.28 -5.54
N GLU A 714 0.24 -6.96 -5.51
CA GLU A 714 1.50 -6.32 -5.13
C GLU A 714 1.82 -6.54 -3.65
N MET A 715 0.82 -6.44 -2.77
CA MET A 715 1.00 -6.72 -1.34
C MET A 715 1.35 -8.20 -1.10
N ASN A 716 0.66 -9.12 -1.78
CA ASN A 716 0.98 -10.54 -1.70
C ASN A 716 2.41 -10.81 -2.21
N ARG A 717 2.80 -10.18 -3.33
CA ARG A 717 4.16 -10.30 -3.86
C ARG A 717 5.23 -9.82 -2.87
N ARG A 718 4.96 -8.72 -2.16
CA ARG A 718 5.89 -8.16 -1.16
C ARG A 718 5.94 -8.98 0.12
N GLN A 719 4.83 -9.59 0.50
CA GLN A 719 4.74 -10.45 1.68
C GLN A 719 5.19 -11.88 1.43
N GLY A 720 5.57 -12.22 0.19
CA GLY A 720 6.03 -13.57 -0.16
C GLY A 720 4.93 -14.64 -0.18
N TYR A 721 3.67 -14.23 -0.34
CA TYR A 721 2.53 -15.15 -0.50
C TYR A 721 2.29 -15.51 -1.96
#